data_db41948e033cd6790d2f583aa74a909b
#
_entry.id   db41948e033cd6790d2f583aa74a909b
#
_cell.length_a   1.000
_cell.length_b   1.000
_cell.length_c   1.000
_cell.angle_alpha   90.00
_cell.angle_beta   90.00
_cell.angle_gamma   90.00
#
_symmetry.space_group_name_H-M   'P 1'
#
loop_
_entity.id
_entity.type
_entity.pdbx_description
1 polymer ?
#
loop_
_entity_poly.entity_id
_entity_poly.type
_entity_poly.pdbx_seq_one_letter_code
_entity_poly.pdbx_strand_id
1 'polypeptide(L)'
;MKYPYWLAAVTIILSLSLIGVGASADSVFTLESDGLLTIPAENLEFLEGVDETTPFEKLQSAEWSPALVNNQSFVDGYWVKVKILNKRKTEAIGLNHNWNKEKKIFTSNSRGLTEYEYWKLGEQSWIGDGRILSQYRLAMPVGEVTTVYNFFRSKPFDRFMSRVNGLDRMTVGLWEDIQLREFFRFAGNVAFIAISVSFGLYYFFIYLVTRGNYLWLSLSLFQAAIIICFNDSNALLLNVHLWATSSEFVLVLRSLLFIFLLQFFRKSLSLRDSSPRLDKVFISGILFYVFMVVLNLYSTMSFPGPLYLDLIANPPDRAGPGLVKLQYLVLPFIVLLLTSAILSFLAWRRGSSYAKYLCISFMLPLMTVPVGLLTILFYGFTWFTMLIVTSVGGLLFLAMFITFGFAVAQQLNDLKSLAIQQQVRVTEAYQRFVPPQLVNALGKKSILDVQLGDQVEVERSILFSDIRSFTTLSENMTPQQTFAFVNDYLGRMGPIVRSHSGYIDKFMGDGVMALFHRSASDAVIAAVKMQHELIEYNRVGTNIGRPLIHIGVGVNTGKMMLGTLGEADRMEGSVISDAVNLAARLEGLTKLYQTGVLISGETYLALNKETFNARLIDRVAVKGKQKSVMIYEILDADPDEIRMLKQRDLQIFNEGFELYQTQNIKKAHSLFEDIVANNPEDGVAKLYLDRCAKLLQTGWNSEIWDGVYRPQVK
;
A
#
# COMPACT_ATOMS: atom_id res chain seq x y z
N MET A 1 -14.27 -35.68 27.03
CA MET A 1 -15.38 -34.80 27.44
C MET A 1 -14.90 -33.96 28.61
N LYS A 2 -14.47 -32.73 28.33
CA LYS A 2 -14.20 -31.71 29.36
C LYS A 2 -14.93 -30.46 28.90
N TYR A 3 -16.03 -30.17 29.55
CA TYR A 3 -16.74 -28.89 29.36
C TYR A 3 -15.87 -27.77 29.88
N PRO A 4 -15.70 -26.67 29.16
CA PRO A 4 -14.88 -25.57 29.59
C PRO A 4 -15.59 -24.80 30.71
N TYR A 5 -14.93 -24.61 31.81
CA TYR A 5 -15.36 -23.92 33.07
C TYR A 5 -15.86 -22.47 32.85
N TRP A 6 -15.61 -21.86 31.72
CA TRP A 6 -16.08 -20.50 31.41
C TRP A 6 -17.60 -20.40 31.16
N LEU A 7 -18.23 -21.50 30.68
CA LEU A 7 -19.70 -21.53 30.52
C LEU A 7 -20.41 -21.56 31.88
N ALA A 8 -19.81 -22.24 32.86
CA ALA A 8 -20.31 -22.26 34.24
C ALA A 8 -20.18 -20.91 34.91
N ALA A 9 -19.08 -20.16 34.66
CA ALA A 9 -18.88 -18.82 35.21
C ALA A 9 -19.90 -17.80 34.66
N VAL A 10 -20.27 -17.88 33.38
CA VAL A 10 -21.29 -17.02 32.77
C VAL A 10 -22.69 -17.35 33.34
N THR A 11 -22.98 -18.62 33.62
CA THR A 11 -24.25 -19.04 34.21
C THR A 11 -24.38 -18.63 35.69
N ILE A 12 -23.27 -18.65 36.46
CA ILE A 12 -23.24 -18.22 37.86
C ILE A 12 -23.41 -16.69 37.97
N ILE A 13 -22.82 -15.91 37.07
CA ILE A 13 -22.98 -14.45 37.06
C ILE A 13 -24.43 -14.04 36.70
N LEU A 14 -25.13 -14.85 35.91
CA LEU A 14 -26.54 -14.62 35.57
C LEU A 14 -27.52 -15.04 36.68
N SER A 15 -27.10 -15.91 37.58
CA SER A 15 -27.97 -16.40 38.69
C SER A 15 -27.87 -15.59 39.98
N LEU A 16 -26.83 -14.77 40.15
CA LEU A 16 -26.64 -13.93 41.37
C LEU A 16 -27.48 -12.63 41.37
N SER A 17 -28.16 -12.31 40.27
CA SER A 17 -29.04 -11.14 40.16
C SER A 17 -30.51 -11.38 40.57
N LEU A 18 -30.84 -12.55 41.12
CA LEU A 18 -32.22 -12.99 41.35
C LEU A 18 -32.57 -13.33 42.80
N ILE A 19 -31.78 -12.85 43.78
CA ILE A 19 -32.19 -13.01 45.19
C ILE A 19 -32.91 -11.72 45.61
N GLY A 20 -34.21 -11.72 45.45
CA GLY A 20 -35.09 -10.75 46.06
C GLY A 20 -35.19 -11.04 47.58
N VAL A 21 -34.50 -10.25 48.39
CA VAL A 21 -34.68 -10.21 49.82
C VAL A 21 -35.86 -9.28 50.10
N GLY A 22 -36.88 -9.77 50.74
CA GLY A 22 -38.01 -8.97 51.20
C GLY A 22 -37.56 -7.97 52.25
N ALA A 23 -37.69 -6.68 51.97
CA ALA A 23 -37.32 -5.60 52.85
C ALA A 23 -38.51 -5.16 53.73
N SER A 24 -38.24 -4.76 54.94
CA SER A 24 -39.23 -4.14 55.88
C SER A 24 -39.43 -2.67 55.51
N ALA A 25 -40.69 -2.22 55.53
CA ALA A 25 -41.16 -0.93 55.00
C ALA A 25 -40.70 0.34 55.73
N ASP A 26 -39.70 0.31 56.58
CA ASP A 26 -39.24 1.48 57.37
C ASP A 26 -37.71 1.72 57.36
N SER A 27 -37.04 1.33 56.27
CA SER A 27 -35.60 1.46 56.19
C SER A 27 -35.17 2.89 55.80
N VAL A 28 -34.35 3.50 56.68
CA VAL A 28 -33.72 4.81 56.42
C VAL A 28 -32.35 4.58 55.77
N PHE A 29 -32.16 5.13 54.60
CA PHE A 29 -30.86 5.10 53.91
C PHE A 29 -29.90 6.11 54.53
N THR A 30 -28.75 5.67 55.00
CA THR A 30 -27.79 6.53 55.71
C THR A 30 -26.63 6.92 54.77
N LEU A 31 -26.37 8.22 54.68
CA LEU A 31 -25.25 8.80 53.96
C LEU A 31 -24.08 9.04 54.91
N GLU A 32 -23.15 8.08 55.04
CA GLU A 32 -21.99 8.18 55.96
C GLU A 32 -20.65 8.41 55.22
N SER A 33 -20.50 7.87 54.01
CA SER A 33 -19.24 7.94 53.24
C SER A 33 -19.22 9.07 52.24
N ASP A 34 -18.01 9.58 51.94
CA ASP A 34 -17.80 10.49 50.81
C ASP A 34 -17.91 9.70 49.48
N GLY A 35 -18.45 10.35 48.45
CA GLY A 35 -18.64 9.79 47.12
C GLY A 35 -20.11 9.56 46.77
N LEU A 36 -20.33 9.07 45.56
CA LEU A 36 -21.65 8.76 45.00
C LEU A 36 -22.12 7.39 45.48
N LEU A 37 -23.27 7.36 46.13
CA LEU A 37 -23.92 6.13 46.61
C LEU A 37 -25.18 5.88 45.78
N THR A 38 -25.44 4.61 45.46
CA THR A 38 -26.72 4.18 44.89
C THR A 38 -27.66 3.80 46.01
N ILE A 39 -28.87 4.33 46.02
CA ILE A 39 -29.90 3.96 46.96
C ILE A 39 -30.38 2.55 46.59
N PRO A 40 -30.31 1.57 47.51
CA PRO A 40 -30.85 0.24 47.25
C PRO A 40 -32.36 0.26 47.03
N ALA A 41 -32.87 -0.63 46.17
CA ALA A 41 -34.31 -0.70 45.87
C ALA A 41 -35.17 -0.96 47.16
N GLU A 42 -34.59 -1.63 48.13
CA GLU A 42 -35.23 -1.91 49.44
C GLU A 42 -35.49 -0.68 50.28
N ASN A 43 -34.84 0.45 50.00
CA ASN A 43 -35.05 1.74 50.66
C ASN A 43 -36.03 2.65 49.90
N LEU A 44 -36.63 2.18 48.83
CA LEU A 44 -37.57 2.92 47.98
C LEU A 44 -38.99 2.45 48.24
N GLU A 45 -39.90 3.38 48.46
CA GLU A 45 -41.34 3.14 48.53
C GLU A 45 -42.00 3.77 47.28
N PHE A 46 -43.02 3.13 46.72
CA PHE A 46 -43.69 3.51 45.50
C PHE A 46 -45.19 3.78 45.74
N LEU A 47 -45.69 4.82 45.05
CA LEU A 47 -47.10 5.14 45.04
C LEU A 47 -47.57 5.24 43.57
N GLU A 48 -48.50 4.38 43.20
CA GLU A 48 -49.06 4.26 41.86
C GLU A 48 -50.44 4.90 41.74
N GLY A 49 -50.86 5.27 40.53
CA GLY A 49 -52.21 5.76 40.24
C GLY A 49 -52.48 7.19 40.66
N VAL A 50 -51.45 7.96 40.95
CA VAL A 50 -51.52 9.39 41.25
C VAL A 50 -50.64 10.18 40.32
N ASP A 51 -51.08 11.34 39.88
CA ASP A 51 -50.38 12.21 38.92
C ASP A 51 -49.46 13.24 39.60
N GLU A 52 -48.77 14.04 38.81
CA GLU A 52 -47.88 15.11 39.25
C GLU A 52 -48.62 16.28 39.97
N THR A 53 -49.89 16.38 39.75
CA THR A 53 -50.74 17.47 40.35
C THR A 53 -51.21 17.11 41.72
N THR A 54 -50.97 15.85 42.18
CA THR A 54 -51.43 15.39 43.49
C THR A 54 -50.90 16.25 44.60
N PRO A 55 -51.77 16.85 45.45
CA PRO A 55 -51.37 17.67 46.61
C PRO A 55 -50.48 16.90 47.57
N PHE A 56 -49.48 17.57 48.12
CA PHE A 56 -48.49 16.95 48.99
C PHE A 56 -49.14 16.31 50.27
N GLU A 57 -50.19 16.89 50.77
CA GLU A 57 -50.93 16.34 51.89
C GLU A 57 -51.48 14.94 51.64
N LYS A 58 -51.92 14.69 50.39
CA LYS A 58 -52.33 13.34 49.96
C LYS A 58 -51.13 12.37 49.81
N LEU A 59 -49.96 12.87 49.41
CA LEU A 59 -48.77 12.03 49.35
C LEU A 59 -48.30 11.61 50.77
N GLN A 60 -48.44 12.50 51.74
CA GLN A 60 -48.08 12.18 53.15
C GLN A 60 -49.01 11.14 53.76
N SER A 61 -50.27 11.16 53.45
CA SER A 61 -51.31 10.26 54.00
C SER A 61 -51.53 8.98 53.19
N ALA A 62 -50.85 8.81 52.07
CA ALA A 62 -50.99 7.65 51.20
C ALA A 62 -50.31 6.40 51.77
N GLU A 63 -50.85 5.22 51.44
CA GLU A 63 -50.19 3.95 51.70
C GLU A 63 -49.14 3.70 50.60
N TRP A 64 -47.86 3.65 50.99
CA TRP A 64 -46.74 3.43 50.12
C TRP A 64 -46.36 1.95 50.06
N SER A 65 -46.10 1.43 48.87
CA SER A 65 -45.72 0.04 48.65
C SER A 65 -44.16 -0.09 48.50
N PRO A 66 -43.54 -1.10 49.10
CA PRO A 66 -42.12 -1.36 48.95
C PRO A 66 -41.77 -1.89 47.54
N ALA A 67 -42.75 -2.20 46.71
CA ALA A 67 -42.60 -2.67 45.33
C ALA A 67 -43.69 -2.15 44.46
N LEU A 68 -43.41 -1.98 43.15
CA LEU A 68 -44.39 -1.65 42.14
C LEU A 68 -45.34 -2.87 41.94
N VAL A 69 -46.61 -2.75 42.38
CA VAL A 69 -47.51 -3.90 42.53
C VAL A 69 -48.32 -4.22 41.29
N ASN A 70 -48.55 -3.29 40.35
CA ASN A 70 -49.50 -3.51 39.28
C ASN A 70 -49.02 -3.23 37.87
N ASN A 71 -49.17 -4.20 36.99
CA ASN A 71 -48.75 -4.14 35.59
C ASN A 71 -49.72 -3.43 34.62
N GLN A 72 -50.85 -2.87 35.09
CA GLN A 72 -51.93 -2.50 34.16
C GLN A 72 -52.37 -1.03 34.10
N SER A 73 -51.96 -0.15 35.01
CA SER A 73 -52.53 1.21 35.09
C SER A 73 -51.58 2.37 35.30
N PHE A 74 -50.54 2.45 34.46
CA PHE A 74 -49.60 3.59 34.54
C PHE A 74 -49.89 4.61 33.43
N VAL A 75 -51.07 5.16 33.42
CA VAL A 75 -51.40 6.18 32.39
C VAL A 75 -50.68 7.49 32.68
N ASP A 76 -50.44 7.82 33.99
CA ASP A 76 -50.03 9.16 34.42
C ASP A 76 -48.69 9.26 35.15
N GLY A 77 -48.08 8.16 35.59
CA GLY A 77 -46.81 8.12 36.28
C GLY A 77 -46.88 7.49 37.67
N TYR A 78 -45.80 7.61 38.45
CA TYR A 78 -45.73 7.12 39.81
C TYR A 78 -44.80 7.99 40.70
N TRP A 79 -45.05 8.00 41.99
CA TRP A 79 -44.21 8.66 42.96
C TRP A 79 -43.27 7.65 43.63
N VAL A 80 -42.03 8.11 43.91
CA VAL A 80 -41.04 7.35 44.70
C VAL A 80 -40.72 8.15 45.94
N LYS A 81 -40.77 7.49 47.10
CA LYS A 81 -40.43 8.06 48.39
C LYS A 81 -39.19 7.36 48.93
N VAL A 82 -38.25 8.14 49.46
CA VAL A 82 -37.05 7.63 50.14
C VAL A 82 -36.77 8.49 51.37
N LYS A 83 -36.42 7.82 52.50
CA LYS A 83 -35.94 8.49 53.70
C LYS A 83 -34.43 8.45 53.74
N ILE A 84 -33.78 9.60 53.84
CA ILE A 84 -32.32 9.75 53.78
C ILE A 84 -31.84 10.42 55.05
N LEU A 85 -30.98 9.77 55.85
CA LEU A 85 -30.28 10.34 56.96
C LEU A 85 -28.94 10.90 56.50
N ASN A 86 -28.78 12.23 56.51
CA ASN A 86 -27.55 12.89 56.15
C ASN A 86 -26.56 12.96 57.34
N LYS A 87 -25.57 12.09 57.37
CA LYS A 87 -24.47 12.14 58.34
C LYS A 87 -23.20 12.83 57.84
N ARG A 88 -23.27 13.42 56.65
CA ARG A 88 -22.15 14.14 56.05
C ARG A 88 -22.00 15.53 56.63
N LYS A 89 -20.84 16.16 56.39
CA LYS A 89 -20.51 17.51 56.90
C LYS A 89 -21.17 18.65 56.13
N THR A 90 -21.90 18.36 55.06
CA THR A 90 -22.53 19.38 54.18
C THR A 90 -24.02 19.11 54.05
N GLU A 91 -24.78 20.18 53.94
CA GLU A 91 -26.23 20.13 53.67
C GLU A 91 -26.54 20.02 52.17
N ALA A 92 -25.60 20.38 51.31
CA ALA A 92 -25.79 20.34 49.87
C ALA A 92 -25.57 18.94 49.31
N ILE A 93 -26.64 18.18 49.16
CA ILE A 93 -26.65 16.83 48.63
C ILE A 93 -27.17 16.85 47.19
N GLY A 94 -26.42 16.26 46.29
CA GLY A 94 -26.85 16.05 44.92
C GLY A 94 -27.67 14.77 44.80
N LEU A 95 -28.78 14.84 44.09
CA LEU A 95 -29.58 13.70 43.69
C LEU A 95 -29.49 13.58 42.16
N ASN A 96 -28.96 12.47 41.66
CA ASN A 96 -28.93 12.17 40.24
C ASN A 96 -29.90 11.04 39.94
N HIS A 97 -30.68 11.29 38.92
CA HIS A 97 -31.65 10.33 38.45
C HIS A 97 -31.58 10.20 36.92
N ASN A 98 -31.36 9.01 36.47
CA ASN A 98 -31.16 8.75 35.04
C ASN A 98 -32.45 8.66 34.28
N TRP A 99 -33.41 9.50 34.22
CA TRP A 99 -34.55 9.41 33.27
C TRP A 99 -35.70 10.39 33.61
N ASN A 100 -36.24 10.96 32.55
CA ASN A 100 -37.51 11.63 32.33
C ASN A 100 -37.65 13.14 32.51
N LYS A 101 -38.49 13.68 31.63
CA LYS A 101 -38.60 15.08 31.22
C LYS A 101 -39.44 16.00 32.09
N GLU A 102 -40.27 15.45 32.89
CA GLU A 102 -41.18 16.20 33.76
C GLU A 102 -41.09 15.58 35.13
N LYS A 103 -40.50 16.27 36.10
CA LYS A 103 -40.30 15.76 37.45
C LYS A 103 -40.60 16.81 38.45
N LYS A 104 -41.32 16.40 39.44
CA LYS A 104 -41.60 17.19 40.64
C LYS A 104 -40.93 16.48 41.82
N ILE A 105 -40.14 17.22 42.58
CA ILE A 105 -39.49 16.69 43.79
C ILE A 105 -39.89 17.52 44.95
N PHE A 106 -40.27 16.84 46.03
CA PHE A 106 -40.44 17.45 47.33
C PHE A 106 -39.42 16.89 48.30
N THR A 107 -38.92 17.75 49.19
CA THR A 107 -38.21 17.28 50.36
C THR A 107 -38.96 17.75 51.58
N SER A 108 -39.11 16.84 52.56
CA SER A 108 -39.70 17.15 53.85
C SER A 108 -38.71 16.81 54.96
N ASN A 109 -38.34 17.81 55.82
CA ASN A 109 -37.44 17.68 56.94
C ASN A 109 -37.86 18.65 58.05
N SER A 110 -37.03 18.82 59.11
CA SER A 110 -37.28 19.73 60.23
C SER A 110 -37.50 21.20 59.86
N ARG A 111 -37.00 21.63 58.65
CA ARG A 111 -37.17 23.01 58.17
C ARG A 111 -38.44 23.19 57.34
N GLY A 112 -39.22 22.13 57.15
CA GLY A 112 -40.47 22.17 56.40
C GLY A 112 -40.40 21.46 55.06
N LEU A 113 -41.39 21.78 54.23
CA LEU A 113 -41.54 21.24 52.88
C LEU A 113 -40.85 22.15 51.89
N THR A 114 -40.01 21.60 51.03
CA THR A 114 -39.39 22.32 49.91
C THR A 114 -39.76 21.61 48.60
N GLU A 115 -40.33 22.37 47.65
CA GLU A 115 -40.62 21.88 46.30
C GLU A 115 -39.52 22.32 45.37
N TYR A 116 -39.06 21.37 44.50
CA TYR A 116 -38.07 21.61 43.47
C TYR A 116 -38.72 21.34 42.13
N GLU A 117 -38.98 22.38 41.33
CA GLU A 117 -39.52 22.25 39.99
C GLU A 117 -38.42 22.12 38.96
N TYR A 118 -38.60 21.19 38.03
CA TYR A 118 -37.64 20.93 36.96
C TYR A 118 -37.73 21.98 35.81
N TRP A 119 -38.81 22.75 35.74
CA TRP A 119 -39.16 23.55 34.57
C TRP A 119 -38.65 24.98 34.63
N LYS A 120 -37.41 25.24 34.23
CA LYS A 120 -36.99 26.51 33.58
C LYS A 120 -35.60 26.40 32.97
N LEU A 121 -35.49 25.64 31.89
CA LEU A 121 -34.25 25.51 31.09
C LEU A 121 -33.98 26.70 30.16
N GLY A 122 -34.80 27.79 30.23
CA GLY A 122 -34.77 28.87 29.26
C GLY A 122 -33.91 30.08 29.60
N GLU A 123 -33.51 30.31 30.85
CA GLU A 123 -32.97 31.63 31.23
C GLU A 123 -31.71 31.68 32.08
N GLN A 124 -31.01 30.57 32.35
CA GLN A 124 -29.80 30.66 33.18
C GLN A 124 -28.61 29.84 32.64
N SER A 125 -27.44 30.47 32.74
CA SER A 125 -26.13 30.08 32.23
C SER A 125 -25.70 28.61 32.50
N TRP A 126 -25.05 28.08 31.54
CA TRP A 126 -24.59 26.68 31.37
C TRP A 126 -23.68 26.12 32.46
N ILE A 127 -23.19 26.91 33.43
CA ILE A 127 -22.11 26.51 34.34
C ILE A 127 -22.42 26.75 35.84
N GLY A 128 -23.47 27.50 36.18
CA GLY A 128 -23.67 27.97 37.54
C GLY A 128 -24.61 27.15 38.43
N ASP A 129 -25.68 26.56 37.90
CA ASP A 129 -26.81 26.09 38.70
C ASP A 129 -27.17 24.59 38.58
N GLY A 130 -26.27 23.77 38.03
CA GLY A 130 -26.40 22.32 38.09
C GLY A 130 -27.64 21.69 37.44
N ARG A 131 -28.20 22.32 36.40
CA ARG A 131 -29.43 21.86 35.74
C ARG A 131 -29.20 20.98 34.52
N ILE A 132 -28.03 20.38 34.41
CA ILE A 132 -27.75 19.45 33.33
C ILE A 132 -28.21 18.06 33.79
N LEU A 133 -29.26 17.54 33.15
CA LEU A 133 -29.62 16.14 33.18
C LEU A 133 -30.16 15.57 34.49
N SER A 134 -31.34 15.98 34.90
CA SER A 134 -32.06 15.34 36.02
C SER A 134 -31.29 15.34 37.37
N GLN A 135 -30.46 16.33 37.57
CA GLN A 135 -29.73 16.54 38.83
C GLN A 135 -30.41 17.57 39.68
N TYR A 136 -30.54 17.29 40.95
CA TYR A 136 -31.13 18.19 41.92
C TYR A 136 -30.14 18.43 43.07
N ARG A 137 -29.93 19.70 43.37
CA ARG A 137 -29.25 20.11 44.59
C ARG A 137 -30.25 20.22 45.71
N LEU A 138 -30.32 19.23 46.57
CA LEU A 138 -31.24 19.19 47.67
C LEU A 138 -30.58 19.72 48.94
N ALA A 139 -31.31 20.52 49.71
CA ALA A 139 -30.87 20.94 51.04
C ALA A 139 -31.32 19.90 52.05
N MET A 140 -30.37 19.11 52.58
CA MET A 140 -30.61 18.08 53.58
C MET A 140 -29.84 18.41 54.84
N PRO A 141 -30.50 18.79 55.96
CA PRO A 141 -29.82 19.09 57.22
C PRO A 141 -28.95 17.95 57.69
N VAL A 142 -27.80 18.30 58.25
CA VAL A 142 -26.83 17.31 58.80
C VAL A 142 -27.37 16.69 60.08
N GLY A 143 -27.30 15.36 60.16
CA GLY A 143 -27.78 14.63 61.34
C GLY A 143 -29.29 14.36 61.38
N GLU A 144 -30.03 14.81 60.36
CA GLU A 144 -31.49 14.65 60.28
C GLU A 144 -31.93 13.75 59.13
N VAL A 145 -33.13 13.17 59.23
CA VAL A 145 -33.77 12.39 58.20
C VAL A 145 -34.56 13.33 57.30
N THR A 146 -34.21 13.38 56.03
CA THR A 146 -34.96 14.07 55.00
C THR A 146 -35.73 13.05 54.18
N THR A 147 -37.04 13.22 54.04
CA THR A 147 -37.86 12.39 53.18
C THR A 147 -37.93 13.05 51.81
N VAL A 148 -37.53 12.35 50.76
CA VAL A 148 -37.55 12.82 49.37
C VAL A 148 -38.70 12.11 48.67
N TYR A 149 -39.57 12.89 48.03
CA TYR A 149 -40.65 12.43 47.17
C TYR A 149 -40.33 12.83 45.74
N ASN A 150 -40.29 11.91 44.81
CA ASN A 150 -39.94 12.17 43.42
C ASN A 150 -40.98 11.57 42.48
N PHE A 151 -41.57 12.38 41.62
CA PHE A 151 -42.55 11.94 40.65
C PHE A 151 -41.87 11.49 39.35
N PHE A 152 -42.32 10.41 38.81
CA PHE A 152 -41.90 9.85 37.54
C PHE A 152 -43.07 9.74 36.59
N ARG A 153 -43.07 10.50 35.50
CA ARG A 153 -44.02 10.35 34.42
C ARG A 153 -43.54 9.21 33.51
N SER A 154 -44.24 8.09 33.56
CA SER A 154 -43.90 6.88 32.80
C SER A 154 -44.68 6.87 31.51
N LYS A 155 -44.03 6.87 30.34
CA LYS A 155 -44.65 6.39 29.10
C LYS A 155 -44.60 4.85 29.10
N PRO A 156 -45.53 4.16 28.40
CA PRO A 156 -45.55 2.70 28.35
C PRO A 156 -44.24 2.03 27.95
N PHE A 157 -43.44 2.74 27.14
CA PHE A 157 -42.12 2.31 26.70
C PHE A 157 -41.03 2.42 27.79
N ASP A 158 -41.12 3.40 28.68
CA ASP A 158 -40.14 3.63 29.73
C ASP A 158 -40.17 2.54 30.83
N ARG A 159 -41.28 1.83 30.99
CA ARG A 159 -41.40 0.68 31.91
C ARG A 159 -40.46 -0.48 31.55
N PHE A 160 -40.37 -0.75 30.25
CA PHE A 160 -39.51 -1.80 29.77
C PHE A 160 -38.04 -1.48 30.04
N MET A 161 -37.65 -0.24 29.76
CA MET A 161 -36.27 0.22 29.98
C MET A 161 -35.94 0.40 31.46
N SER A 162 -36.95 0.71 32.31
CA SER A 162 -36.73 0.87 33.73
C SER A 162 -36.38 -0.45 34.42
N ARG A 163 -37.06 -1.53 34.13
CA ARG A 163 -36.73 -2.87 34.67
C ARG A 163 -35.38 -3.40 34.13
N VAL A 164 -35.01 -3.06 32.87
CA VAL A 164 -33.78 -3.54 32.22
C VAL A 164 -32.53 -2.85 32.72
N ASN A 165 -32.60 -1.55 32.98
CA ASN A 165 -31.44 -0.72 33.33
C ASN A 165 -31.26 -0.49 34.83
N GLY A 166 -32.05 -1.16 35.66
CA GLY A 166 -32.00 -0.93 37.12
C GLY A 166 -32.35 0.52 37.46
N LEU A 167 -33.47 0.99 36.93
CA LEU A 167 -34.00 2.36 37.12
C LEU A 167 -34.35 2.70 38.57
N ASP A 168 -34.42 1.68 39.40
CA ASP A 168 -34.60 1.83 40.82
C ASP A 168 -33.34 2.34 41.55
N ARG A 169 -32.33 2.82 40.79
CA ARG A 169 -31.07 3.32 41.35
C ARG A 169 -31.03 4.84 41.34
N MET A 170 -31.60 5.42 42.36
CA MET A 170 -31.30 6.80 42.72
C MET A 170 -29.85 6.86 43.24
N THR A 171 -29.00 7.69 42.62
CA THR A 171 -27.70 7.98 43.18
C THR A 171 -27.75 9.28 43.95
N VAL A 172 -27.24 9.24 45.13
CA VAL A 172 -27.14 10.38 46.03
C VAL A 172 -25.69 10.59 46.46
N GLY A 173 -25.24 11.84 46.52
CA GLY A 173 -23.86 12.14 46.83
C GLY A 173 -23.62 13.62 47.07
N LEU A 174 -22.38 14.02 47.26
CA LEU A 174 -22.02 15.43 47.30
C LEU A 174 -22.35 16.06 45.95
N TRP A 175 -22.88 17.28 46.00
CA TRP A 175 -23.24 18.00 44.76
C TRP A 175 -22.05 18.16 43.82
N GLU A 176 -20.87 18.45 44.36
CA GLU A 176 -19.63 18.62 43.62
C GLU A 176 -19.20 17.32 42.90
N ASP A 177 -19.35 16.16 43.54
CA ASP A 177 -19.03 14.87 42.93
C ASP A 177 -19.96 14.54 41.77
N ILE A 178 -21.26 14.90 41.87
CA ILE A 178 -22.23 14.73 40.79
C ILE A 178 -21.88 15.62 39.59
N GLN A 179 -21.56 16.89 39.86
CA GLN A 179 -21.15 17.85 38.82
C GLN A 179 -19.88 17.39 38.11
N LEU A 180 -18.85 16.97 38.88
CA LEU A 180 -17.59 16.51 38.33
C LEU A 180 -17.76 15.28 37.43
N ARG A 181 -18.59 14.33 37.87
CA ARG A 181 -18.93 13.15 37.06
C ARG A 181 -19.55 13.52 35.71
N GLU A 182 -20.54 14.41 35.71
CA GLU A 182 -21.21 14.81 34.49
C GLU A 182 -20.28 15.62 33.56
N PHE A 183 -19.42 16.45 34.15
CA PHE A 183 -18.39 17.16 33.41
C PHE A 183 -17.45 16.19 32.68
N PHE A 184 -16.92 15.17 33.35
CA PHE A 184 -16.04 14.18 32.72
C PHE A 184 -16.77 13.36 31.64
N ARG A 185 -18.03 13.02 31.88
CA ARG A 185 -18.85 12.32 30.89
C ARG A 185 -19.03 13.17 29.64
N PHE A 186 -19.38 14.44 29.80
CA PHE A 186 -19.55 15.37 28.69
C PHE A 186 -18.25 15.62 27.95
N ALA A 187 -17.16 15.91 28.66
CA ALA A 187 -15.85 16.13 28.06
C ALA A 187 -15.38 14.90 27.27
N GLY A 188 -15.60 13.68 27.81
CA GLY A 188 -15.31 12.44 27.11
C GLY A 188 -16.10 12.27 25.82
N ASN A 189 -17.39 12.59 25.83
CA ASN A 189 -18.24 12.52 24.64
C ASN A 189 -17.80 13.54 23.58
N VAL A 190 -17.52 14.78 23.96
CA VAL A 190 -17.01 15.83 23.04
C VAL A 190 -15.67 15.41 22.44
N ALA A 191 -14.75 14.90 23.26
CA ALA A 191 -13.47 14.41 22.77
C ALA A 191 -13.64 13.25 21.77
N PHE A 192 -14.51 12.29 22.06
CA PHE A 192 -14.77 11.18 21.15
C PHE A 192 -15.41 11.64 19.83
N ILE A 193 -16.34 12.58 19.87
CA ILE A 193 -16.94 13.18 18.67
C ILE A 193 -15.84 13.86 17.83
N ALA A 194 -15.02 14.70 18.46
CA ALA A 194 -13.93 15.40 17.78
C ALA A 194 -12.94 14.46 17.11
N ILE A 195 -12.54 13.41 17.84
CA ILE A 195 -11.65 12.35 17.33
C ILE A 195 -12.30 11.60 16.17
N SER A 196 -13.55 11.17 16.32
CA SER A 196 -14.27 10.42 15.28
C SER A 196 -14.46 11.23 14.00
N VAL A 197 -14.78 12.53 14.13
CA VAL A 197 -14.90 13.44 12.98
C VAL A 197 -13.53 13.65 12.31
N SER A 198 -12.47 13.87 13.10
CA SER A 198 -11.13 14.09 12.57
C SER A 198 -10.61 12.88 11.79
N PHE A 199 -10.74 11.68 12.34
CA PHE A 199 -10.39 10.46 11.60
C PHE A 199 -11.34 10.19 10.43
N GLY A 200 -12.62 10.51 10.55
CA GLY A 200 -13.58 10.43 9.47
C GLY A 200 -13.15 11.29 8.27
N LEU A 201 -12.77 12.54 8.51
CA LEU A 201 -12.22 13.43 7.49
C LEU A 201 -10.91 12.90 6.91
N TYR A 202 -9.98 12.43 7.75
CA TYR A 202 -8.71 11.86 7.31
C TYR A 202 -8.93 10.69 6.33
N TYR A 203 -9.78 9.71 6.66
CA TYR A 203 -10.06 8.59 5.77
C TYR A 203 -10.88 8.98 4.55
N PHE A 204 -11.68 10.03 4.63
CA PHE A 204 -12.37 10.60 3.47
C PHE A 204 -11.38 11.21 2.47
N PHE A 205 -10.39 11.97 2.94
CA PHE A 205 -9.32 12.47 2.07
C PHE A 205 -8.50 11.36 1.44
N ILE A 206 -8.15 10.32 2.21
CA ILE A 206 -7.48 9.14 1.64
C ILE A 206 -8.35 8.51 0.54
N TYR A 207 -9.66 8.39 0.76
CA TYR A 207 -10.58 7.89 -0.27
C TYR A 207 -10.57 8.76 -1.53
N LEU A 208 -10.60 10.08 -1.40
CA LEU A 208 -10.58 11.00 -2.56
C LEU A 208 -9.33 10.79 -3.43
N VAL A 209 -8.19 10.54 -2.80
CA VAL A 209 -6.90 10.31 -3.48
C VAL A 209 -6.80 8.91 -4.07
N THR A 210 -7.16 7.89 -3.30
CA THR A 210 -6.90 6.48 -3.66
C THR A 210 -8.08 5.79 -4.32
N ARG A 211 -9.31 6.36 -4.19
CA ARG A 211 -10.58 5.71 -4.58
C ARG A 211 -10.78 4.32 -3.99
N GLY A 212 -10.07 4.03 -2.90
CA GLY A 212 -10.08 2.74 -2.21
C GLY A 212 -11.28 2.54 -1.28
N ASN A 213 -11.16 1.60 -0.36
CA ASN A 213 -12.26 1.16 0.52
C ASN A 213 -12.52 2.09 1.71
N TYR A 214 -11.75 3.16 1.83
CA TYR A 214 -11.71 4.06 3.00
C TYR A 214 -12.97 4.90 3.18
N LEU A 215 -13.80 5.03 2.14
CA LEU A 215 -15.11 5.69 2.23
C LEU A 215 -15.98 5.03 3.31
N TRP A 216 -16.02 3.69 3.35
CA TRP A 216 -16.85 2.97 4.30
C TRP A 216 -16.38 3.15 5.76
N LEU A 217 -15.06 3.23 5.96
CA LEU A 217 -14.50 3.54 7.27
C LEU A 217 -14.79 4.98 7.69
N SER A 218 -14.63 5.93 6.78
CA SER A 218 -14.99 7.32 7.01
C SER A 218 -16.47 7.48 7.40
N LEU A 219 -17.37 6.87 6.65
CA LEU A 219 -18.81 6.89 6.93
C LEU A 219 -19.13 6.26 8.29
N SER A 220 -18.47 5.16 8.67
CA SER A 220 -18.67 4.54 9.98
C SER A 220 -18.22 5.45 11.13
N LEU A 221 -17.16 6.22 10.95
CA LEU A 221 -16.66 7.17 11.96
C LEU A 221 -17.59 8.39 12.12
N PHE A 222 -18.06 8.96 11.03
CA PHE A 222 -19.08 10.00 11.08
C PHE A 222 -20.37 9.50 11.74
N GLN A 223 -20.77 8.28 11.41
CA GLN A 223 -21.94 7.66 12.02
C GLN A 223 -21.77 7.43 13.52
N ALA A 224 -20.57 7.01 13.97
CA ALA A 224 -20.26 6.87 15.40
C ALA A 224 -20.36 8.21 16.13
N ALA A 225 -19.84 9.30 15.55
CA ALA A 225 -19.98 10.64 16.09
C ALA A 225 -21.46 11.06 16.19
N ILE A 226 -22.24 10.81 15.15
CA ILE A 226 -23.68 11.10 15.12
C ILE A 226 -24.43 10.33 16.23
N ILE A 227 -24.15 9.04 16.40
CA ILE A 227 -24.78 8.22 17.46
C ILE A 227 -24.55 8.85 18.84
N ILE A 228 -23.35 9.35 19.12
CA ILE A 228 -23.05 10.00 20.39
C ILE A 228 -23.76 11.35 20.54
N CYS A 229 -23.85 12.13 19.46
CA CYS A 229 -24.63 13.39 19.48
C CYS A 229 -26.11 13.14 19.81
N PHE A 230 -26.68 12.05 19.35
CA PHE A 230 -28.08 11.68 19.59
C PHE A 230 -28.29 10.83 20.85
N ASN A 231 -27.28 10.61 21.66
CA ASN A 231 -27.47 10.02 23.00
C ASN A 231 -28.20 11.02 23.89
N ASP A 232 -29.15 10.55 24.68
CA ASP A 232 -30.10 11.38 25.47
C ASP A 232 -29.45 12.54 26.20
N SER A 233 -28.26 12.33 26.76
CA SER A 233 -27.54 13.37 27.50
C SER A 233 -26.95 14.48 26.63
N ASN A 234 -26.55 14.16 25.39
CA ASN A 234 -25.93 15.13 24.47
C ASN A 234 -26.97 15.83 23.58
N ALA A 235 -28.07 15.15 23.29
CA ALA A 235 -29.14 15.69 22.47
C ALA A 235 -29.82 16.90 23.15
N LEU A 236 -29.95 16.88 24.47
CA LEU A 236 -30.44 17.99 25.25
C LEU A 236 -29.51 19.21 25.18
N LEU A 237 -28.20 19.00 25.18
CA LEU A 237 -27.18 20.05 25.06
C LEU A 237 -27.15 20.68 23.68
N LEU A 238 -27.39 19.88 22.64
CA LEU A 238 -27.36 20.31 21.25
C LEU A 238 -28.72 20.87 20.76
N ASN A 239 -29.71 20.95 21.66
CA ASN A 239 -31.07 21.38 21.34
C ASN A 239 -31.74 20.57 20.20
N VAL A 240 -31.41 19.27 20.12
CA VAL A 240 -31.92 18.35 19.11
C VAL A 240 -33.35 17.93 19.46
N HIS A 241 -34.21 17.87 18.44
CA HIS A 241 -35.63 17.55 18.64
C HIS A 241 -35.79 16.15 19.29
N LEU A 242 -36.72 16.03 20.22
CA LEU A 242 -36.94 14.88 21.07
C LEU A 242 -37.19 13.54 20.33
N TRP A 243 -37.76 13.58 19.13
CA TRP A 243 -37.96 12.36 18.33
C TRP A 243 -36.62 11.74 17.88
N ALA A 244 -35.58 12.55 17.69
CA ALA A 244 -34.28 12.09 17.28
C ALA A 244 -33.54 11.31 18.38
N THR A 245 -33.99 11.40 19.62
CA THR A 245 -33.45 10.60 20.75
C THR A 245 -34.27 9.35 21.03
N SER A 246 -35.32 9.09 20.22
CA SER A 246 -36.07 7.85 20.35
C SER A 246 -35.20 6.63 20.18
N SER A 247 -35.51 5.59 20.94
CA SER A 247 -34.75 4.32 20.88
C SER A 247 -34.75 3.71 19.47
N GLU A 248 -35.79 3.92 18.71
CA GLU A 248 -35.96 3.45 17.34
C GLU A 248 -34.98 4.16 16.40
N PHE A 249 -34.88 5.49 16.48
CA PHE A 249 -33.97 6.27 15.67
C PHE A 249 -32.50 5.90 15.97
N VAL A 250 -32.13 5.80 17.24
CA VAL A 250 -30.77 5.36 17.64
C VAL A 250 -30.50 3.95 17.16
N LEU A 251 -31.50 3.06 17.11
CA LEU A 251 -31.35 1.70 16.59
C LEU A 251 -31.07 1.69 15.08
N VAL A 252 -31.76 2.56 14.32
CA VAL A 252 -31.48 2.77 12.89
C VAL A 252 -30.05 3.25 12.69
N LEU A 253 -29.61 4.26 13.45
CA LEU A 253 -28.25 4.77 13.36
C LEU A 253 -27.20 3.68 13.67
N ARG A 254 -27.40 2.87 14.70
CA ARG A 254 -26.50 1.76 15.03
C ARG A 254 -26.46 0.69 13.94
N SER A 255 -27.58 0.38 13.34
CA SER A 255 -27.66 -0.57 12.23
C SER A 255 -26.88 -0.07 11.00
N LEU A 256 -26.95 1.21 10.68
CA LEU A 256 -26.16 1.84 9.61
C LEU A 256 -24.65 1.78 9.91
N LEU A 257 -24.25 2.00 11.17
CA LEU A 257 -22.85 1.85 11.57
C LEU A 257 -22.33 0.43 11.26
N PHE A 258 -23.10 -0.59 11.61
CA PHE A 258 -22.71 -1.99 11.33
C PHE A 258 -22.65 -2.28 9.82
N ILE A 259 -23.57 -1.74 9.02
CA ILE A 259 -23.52 -1.87 7.56
C ILE A 259 -22.21 -1.30 7.00
N PHE A 260 -21.84 -0.10 7.43
CA PHE A 260 -20.61 0.54 6.95
C PHE A 260 -19.35 -0.21 7.38
N LEU A 261 -19.30 -0.69 8.64
CA LEU A 261 -18.18 -1.50 9.14
C LEU A 261 -18.08 -2.84 8.42
N LEU A 262 -19.20 -3.55 8.22
CA LEU A 262 -19.24 -4.81 7.49
C LEU A 262 -18.73 -4.62 6.05
N GLN A 263 -19.18 -3.58 5.37
CA GLN A 263 -18.76 -3.29 4.01
C GLN A 263 -17.26 -2.90 3.96
N PHE A 264 -16.79 -2.14 4.94
CA PHE A 264 -15.36 -1.83 5.06
C PHE A 264 -14.52 -3.10 5.22
N PHE A 265 -14.87 -3.97 6.17
CA PHE A 265 -14.14 -5.22 6.42
C PHE A 265 -14.15 -6.16 5.21
N ARG A 266 -15.32 -6.32 4.59
CA ARG A 266 -15.51 -7.12 3.37
C ARG A 266 -14.54 -6.69 2.27
N LYS A 267 -14.43 -5.37 2.06
CA LYS A 267 -13.59 -4.76 1.04
C LYS A 267 -12.10 -4.78 1.41
N SER A 268 -11.76 -4.43 2.65
CA SER A 268 -10.36 -4.38 3.13
C SER A 268 -9.69 -5.74 3.16
N LEU A 269 -10.44 -6.81 3.43
CA LEU A 269 -9.95 -8.18 3.41
C LEU A 269 -10.05 -8.83 2.03
N SER A 270 -10.54 -8.10 1.01
CA SER A 270 -10.77 -8.62 -0.35
C SER A 270 -11.48 -9.97 -0.34
N LEU A 271 -12.54 -10.09 0.49
CA LEU A 271 -13.22 -11.37 0.74
C LEU A 271 -13.81 -12.00 -0.52
N ARG A 272 -14.21 -11.18 -1.49
CA ARG A 272 -14.72 -11.65 -2.77
C ARG A 272 -13.73 -12.57 -3.49
N ASP A 273 -12.44 -12.20 -3.46
CA ASP A 273 -11.39 -12.90 -4.18
C ASP A 273 -10.69 -13.95 -3.31
N SER A 274 -10.49 -13.64 -2.00
CA SER A 274 -9.78 -14.51 -1.07
C SER A 274 -10.65 -15.63 -0.48
N SER A 275 -11.95 -15.39 -0.28
CA SER A 275 -12.87 -16.35 0.34
C SER A 275 -14.34 -16.08 -0.02
N PRO A 276 -14.84 -16.53 -1.19
CA PRO A 276 -16.18 -16.23 -1.67
C PRO A 276 -17.31 -16.70 -0.74
N ARG A 277 -17.08 -17.76 0.05
CA ARG A 277 -18.07 -18.25 1.05
C ARG A 277 -18.26 -17.27 2.19
N LEU A 278 -17.16 -16.71 2.71
CA LEU A 278 -17.19 -15.68 3.75
C LEU A 278 -17.75 -14.36 3.22
N ASP A 279 -17.45 -14.00 1.98
CA ASP A 279 -18.07 -12.83 1.33
C ASP A 279 -19.60 -12.89 1.36
N LYS A 280 -20.18 -14.06 1.08
CA LYS A 280 -21.64 -14.28 1.18
C LYS A 280 -22.15 -14.10 2.60
N VAL A 281 -21.42 -14.55 3.62
CA VAL A 281 -21.79 -14.35 5.04
C VAL A 281 -21.82 -12.87 5.39
N PHE A 282 -20.81 -12.10 4.96
CA PHE A 282 -20.79 -10.65 5.18
C PHE A 282 -21.92 -9.92 4.44
N ILE A 283 -22.23 -10.34 3.20
CA ILE A 283 -23.38 -9.81 2.45
C ILE A 283 -24.69 -10.12 3.18
N SER A 284 -24.86 -11.35 3.69
CA SER A 284 -26.04 -11.74 4.46
C SER A 284 -26.17 -10.89 5.74
N GLY A 285 -25.06 -10.60 6.42
CA GLY A 285 -25.03 -9.68 7.57
C GLY A 285 -25.45 -8.26 7.20
N ILE A 286 -24.96 -7.73 6.08
CA ILE A 286 -25.38 -6.42 5.57
C ILE A 286 -26.90 -6.41 5.27
N LEU A 287 -27.38 -7.42 4.56
CA LEU A 287 -28.81 -7.54 4.23
C LEU A 287 -29.68 -7.64 5.49
N PHE A 288 -29.21 -8.36 6.50
CA PHE A 288 -29.89 -8.44 7.80
C PHE A 288 -30.04 -7.05 8.44
N TYR A 289 -28.95 -6.26 8.49
CA TYR A 289 -29.03 -4.91 9.07
C TYR A 289 -29.83 -3.94 8.20
N VAL A 290 -29.82 -4.07 6.88
CA VAL A 290 -30.70 -3.32 5.98
C VAL A 290 -32.16 -3.66 6.29
N PHE A 291 -32.49 -4.94 6.44
CA PHE A 291 -33.82 -5.37 6.84
C PHE A 291 -34.23 -4.80 8.19
N MET A 292 -33.33 -4.79 9.19
CA MET A 292 -33.57 -4.17 10.49
C MET A 292 -33.83 -2.66 10.40
N VAL A 293 -33.11 -1.94 9.53
CA VAL A 293 -33.37 -0.52 9.26
C VAL A 293 -34.79 -0.32 8.70
N VAL A 294 -35.14 -1.08 7.66
CA VAL A 294 -36.46 -0.99 7.01
C VAL A 294 -37.59 -1.31 8.00
N LEU A 295 -37.42 -2.36 8.79
CA LEU A 295 -38.38 -2.79 9.77
C LEU A 295 -38.57 -1.73 10.89
N ASN A 296 -37.50 -1.11 11.37
CA ASN A 296 -37.58 -0.04 12.35
C ASN A 296 -38.23 1.22 11.78
N LEU A 297 -37.92 1.61 10.54
CA LEU A 297 -38.56 2.74 9.86
C LEU A 297 -40.05 2.47 9.62
N TYR A 298 -40.43 1.25 9.21
CA TYR A 298 -41.82 0.86 9.04
C TYR A 298 -42.58 0.90 10.36
N SER A 299 -41.99 0.39 11.45
CA SER A 299 -42.58 0.43 12.80
C SER A 299 -42.81 1.87 13.25
N THR A 300 -41.86 2.77 13.06
CA THR A 300 -42.01 4.21 13.41
C THR A 300 -43.08 4.94 12.62
N MET A 301 -43.30 4.55 11.36
CA MET A 301 -44.31 5.19 10.48
C MET A 301 -45.73 4.62 10.64
N SER A 302 -45.82 3.33 10.88
CA SER A 302 -47.12 2.63 10.83
C SER A 302 -47.81 2.49 12.20
N PHE A 303 -47.06 2.53 13.29
CA PHE A 303 -47.57 2.38 14.65
C PHE A 303 -46.91 3.38 15.59
N PRO A 304 -47.64 4.41 16.01
CA PRO A 304 -47.13 5.34 17.01
C PRO A 304 -47.01 4.74 18.44
N GLY A 305 -46.97 3.43 18.57
CA GLY A 305 -46.87 2.68 19.83
C GLY A 305 -45.97 1.45 19.72
N PRO A 306 -45.65 0.80 20.85
CA PRO A 306 -44.55 -0.15 21.01
C PRO A 306 -44.76 -1.57 20.46
N LEU A 307 -45.66 -1.80 19.50
CA LEU A 307 -46.06 -3.16 19.04
C LEU A 307 -44.91 -4.04 18.55
N TYR A 308 -43.91 -3.42 17.92
CA TYR A 308 -42.75 -4.15 17.38
C TYR A 308 -41.82 -4.68 18.48
N LEU A 309 -41.66 -3.89 19.54
CA LEU A 309 -40.81 -4.29 20.68
C LEU A 309 -41.53 -5.34 21.57
N ASP A 310 -42.83 -5.37 21.59
CA ASP A 310 -43.57 -6.41 22.33
C ASP A 310 -43.38 -7.80 21.73
N LEU A 311 -43.26 -7.96 20.41
CA LEU A 311 -42.99 -9.26 19.78
C LEU A 311 -41.55 -9.76 19.99
N ILE A 312 -40.57 -8.85 20.04
CA ILE A 312 -39.18 -9.17 20.32
C ILE A 312 -38.90 -9.07 21.81
N ALA A 313 -39.65 -8.28 22.54
CA ALA A 313 -39.45 -7.95 23.95
C ALA A 313 -40.23 -8.82 24.92
N ASN A 314 -41.21 -9.58 24.48
CA ASN A 314 -41.87 -10.61 25.24
C ASN A 314 -41.55 -12.00 24.68
N PRO A 315 -40.31 -12.48 24.75
CA PRO A 315 -40.05 -13.88 24.74
C PRO A 315 -40.73 -14.45 26.00
N PRO A 316 -41.38 -15.60 25.94
CA PRO A 316 -42.10 -16.12 27.07
C PRO A 316 -41.20 -16.18 28.31
N ASP A 317 -41.62 -15.43 29.29
CA ASP A 317 -41.38 -15.49 30.75
C ASP A 317 -40.01 -15.66 31.40
N ARG A 318 -38.84 -15.67 30.76
CA ARG A 318 -37.59 -15.94 31.52
C ARG A 318 -36.33 -15.14 31.22
N ALA A 319 -36.30 -14.31 30.22
CA ALA A 319 -35.10 -13.47 29.98
C ALA A 319 -35.48 -11.98 30.00
N GLY A 320 -34.90 -11.25 30.90
CA GLY A 320 -35.14 -9.82 31.01
C GLY A 320 -34.76 -9.10 29.66
N PRO A 321 -35.55 -8.10 29.27
CA PRO A 321 -35.45 -7.47 27.92
C PRO A 321 -34.08 -6.85 27.58
N GLY A 322 -33.26 -6.56 28.58
CA GLY A 322 -31.89 -6.06 28.39
C GLY A 322 -30.93 -7.08 27.79
N LEU A 323 -31.12 -8.36 28.13
CA LEU A 323 -30.30 -9.44 27.59
C LEU A 323 -30.56 -9.64 26.08
N VAL A 324 -31.83 -9.48 25.67
CA VAL A 324 -32.24 -9.64 24.28
C VAL A 324 -31.61 -8.54 23.39
N LYS A 325 -31.64 -7.27 23.84
CA LYS A 325 -30.99 -6.16 23.10
C LYS A 325 -29.47 -6.32 23.01
N LEU A 326 -28.85 -6.74 24.08
CA LEU A 326 -27.40 -6.99 24.11
C LEU A 326 -27.01 -8.13 23.15
N GLN A 327 -27.79 -9.22 23.12
CA GLN A 327 -27.54 -10.36 22.25
C GLN A 327 -27.64 -10.01 20.76
N TYR A 328 -28.62 -9.22 20.35
CA TYR A 328 -28.83 -8.89 18.93
C TYR A 328 -27.90 -7.79 18.39
N LEU A 329 -27.35 -6.93 19.23
CA LEU A 329 -26.49 -5.83 18.81
C LEU A 329 -25.00 -6.08 19.08
N VAL A 330 -24.68 -6.56 20.28
CA VAL A 330 -23.28 -6.69 20.71
C VAL A 330 -22.67 -8.02 20.31
N LEU A 331 -23.42 -9.12 20.43
CA LEU A 331 -22.91 -10.45 20.09
C LEU A 331 -22.52 -10.59 18.60
N PRO A 332 -23.34 -10.17 17.63
CA PRO A 332 -22.93 -10.19 16.21
C PRO A 332 -21.69 -9.34 15.95
N PHE A 333 -21.55 -8.21 16.64
CA PHE A 333 -20.39 -7.34 16.51
C PHE A 333 -19.12 -8.00 17.04
N ILE A 334 -19.16 -8.65 18.20
CA ILE A 334 -18.04 -9.42 18.76
C ILE A 334 -17.63 -10.55 17.82
N VAL A 335 -18.60 -11.31 17.32
CA VAL A 335 -18.36 -12.40 16.34
C VAL A 335 -17.71 -11.85 15.07
N LEU A 336 -18.16 -10.69 14.60
CA LEU A 336 -17.57 -10.02 13.43
C LEU A 336 -16.12 -9.60 13.69
N LEU A 337 -15.84 -9.00 14.83
CA LEU A 337 -14.48 -8.60 15.20
C LEU A 337 -13.54 -9.80 15.31
N LEU A 338 -14.00 -10.89 15.95
CA LEU A 338 -13.24 -12.14 16.07
C LEU A 338 -12.95 -12.76 14.70
N THR A 339 -13.96 -12.86 13.84
CA THR A 339 -13.76 -13.41 12.49
C THR A 339 -12.83 -12.53 11.66
N SER A 340 -12.96 -11.21 11.75
CA SER A 340 -12.08 -10.27 11.04
C SER A 340 -10.62 -10.36 11.57
N ALA A 341 -10.42 -10.51 12.88
CA ALA A 341 -9.11 -10.72 13.48
C ALA A 341 -8.47 -12.03 13.01
N ILE A 342 -9.22 -13.13 13.01
CA ILE A 342 -8.74 -14.45 12.53
C ILE A 342 -8.36 -14.36 11.04
N LEU A 343 -9.21 -13.77 10.21
CA LEU A 343 -8.93 -13.64 8.79
C LEU A 343 -7.71 -12.76 8.51
N SER A 344 -7.54 -11.67 9.26
CA SER A 344 -6.36 -10.81 9.18
C SER A 344 -5.10 -11.55 9.63
N PHE A 345 -5.18 -12.37 10.68
CA PHE A 345 -4.08 -13.22 11.12
C PHE A 345 -3.67 -14.25 10.06
N LEU A 346 -4.65 -14.90 9.43
CA LEU A 346 -4.38 -15.84 8.34
C LEU A 346 -3.78 -15.15 7.11
N ALA A 347 -4.25 -13.95 6.77
CA ALA A 347 -3.69 -13.15 5.68
C ALA A 347 -2.24 -12.72 5.99
N TRP A 348 -1.96 -12.33 7.24
CA TRP A 348 -0.60 -12.02 7.69
C TRP A 348 0.33 -13.25 7.57
N ARG A 349 -0.11 -14.44 8.03
CA ARG A 349 0.67 -15.69 7.86
C ARG A 349 0.94 -16.06 6.40
N ARG A 350 0.10 -15.60 5.46
CA ARG A 350 0.28 -15.76 4.01
C ARG A 350 1.18 -14.70 3.37
N GLY A 351 1.81 -13.82 4.17
CA GLY A 351 2.78 -12.82 3.71
C GLY A 351 2.23 -11.41 3.48
N SER A 352 0.97 -11.13 3.81
CA SER A 352 0.43 -9.77 3.71
C SER A 352 0.95 -8.89 4.84
N SER A 353 1.82 -7.93 4.52
CA SER A 353 2.52 -7.08 5.51
C SER A 353 1.58 -6.17 6.29
N TYR A 354 0.52 -5.63 5.66
CA TYR A 354 -0.45 -4.74 6.31
C TYR A 354 -1.45 -5.50 7.19
N ALA A 355 -1.66 -6.80 6.95
CA ALA A 355 -2.66 -7.59 7.66
C ALA A 355 -2.34 -7.77 9.16
N LYS A 356 -1.07 -7.65 9.58
CA LYS A 356 -0.68 -7.63 10.99
C LYS A 356 -1.31 -6.46 11.76
N TYR A 357 -1.33 -5.28 11.15
CA TYR A 357 -1.94 -4.09 11.75
C TYR A 357 -3.46 -4.20 11.81
N LEU A 358 -4.09 -4.79 10.79
CA LEU A 358 -5.51 -5.11 10.81
C LEU A 358 -5.86 -6.10 11.94
N CYS A 359 -5.06 -7.14 12.11
CA CYS A 359 -5.24 -8.11 13.19
C CYS A 359 -5.19 -7.43 14.57
N ILE A 360 -4.19 -6.59 14.81
CA ILE A 360 -4.06 -5.81 16.06
C ILE A 360 -5.28 -4.90 16.22
N SER A 361 -5.68 -4.19 15.18
CA SER A 361 -6.84 -3.27 15.21
C SER A 361 -8.13 -3.97 15.61
N PHE A 362 -8.38 -5.17 15.11
CA PHE A 362 -9.58 -5.93 15.48
C PHE A 362 -9.52 -6.54 16.87
N MET A 363 -8.31 -6.84 17.38
CA MET A 363 -8.13 -7.39 18.72
C MET A 363 -8.29 -6.32 19.82
N LEU A 364 -7.92 -5.06 19.56
CA LEU A 364 -7.97 -3.99 20.55
C LEU A 364 -9.35 -3.78 21.17
N PRO A 365 -10.46 -3.64 20.40
CA PRO A 365 -11.79 -3.51 20.99
C PRO A 365 -12.23 -4.75 21.78
N LEU A 366 -11.78 -5.94 21.40
CA LEU A 366 -12.11 -7.18 22.10
C LEU A 366 -11.49 -7.24 23.50
N MET A 367 -10.38 -6.52 23.74
CA MET A 367 -9.76 -6.42 25.05
C MET A 367 -10.64 -5.66 26.07
N THR A 368 -11.63 -4.90 25.63
CA THR A 368 -12.60 -4.26 26.54
C THR A 368 -13.40 -5.27 27.35
N VAL A 369 -13.67 -6.46 26.80
CA VAL A 369 -14.44 -7.52 27.48
C VAL A 369 -13.69 -8.07 28.69
N PRO A 370 -12.45 -8.56 28.59
CA PRO A 370 -11.71 -9.05 29.76
C PRO A 370 -11.41 -7.93 30.76
N VAL A 371 -11.13 -6.70 30.29
CA VAL A 371 -10.94 -5.54 31.20
C VAL A 371 -12.20 -5.28 31.97
N GLY A 372 -13.37 -5.27 31.33
CA GLY A 372 -14.65 -5.08 31.98
C GLY A 372 -14.93 -6.18 33.01
N LEU A 373 -14.73 -7.44 32.67
CA LEU A 373 -14.93 -8.58 33.59
C LEU A 373 -13.99 -8.51 34.80
N LEU A 374 -12.71 -8.23 34.59
CA LEU A 374 -11.74 -8.07 35.67
C LEU A 374 -12.12 -6.90 36.59
N THR A 375 -12.49 -5.77 36.04
CA THR A 375 -12.87 -4.59 36.83
C THR A 375 -14.12 -4.86 37.68
N ILE A 376 -15.11 -5.55 37.09
CA ILE A 376 -16.32 -5.95 37.83
C ILE A 376 -15.98 -6.96 38.91
N LEU A 377 -15.07 -7.90 38.65
CA LEU A 377 -14.67 -8.92 39.62
C LEU A 377 -13.98 -8.31 40.86
N PHE A 378 -13.11 -7.30 40.68
CA PHE A 378 -12.36 -6.69 41.77
C PHE A 378 -13.11 -5.59 42.52
N TYR A 379 -13.92 -4.81 41.81
CA TYR A 379 -14.56 -3.60 42.38
C TYR A 379 -16.09 -3.67 42.41
N GLY A 380 -16.68 -4.79 41.98
CA GLY A 380 -18.12 -4.93 41.87
C GLY A 380 -18.71 -4.07 40.73
N PHE A 381 -20.02 -4.05 40.62
CA PHE A 381 -20.76 -3.28 39.62
C PHE A 381 -21.06 -1.87 40.14
N THR A 382 -20.06 -0.96 40.04
CA THR A 382 -20.18 0.42 40.52
C THR A 382 -20.09 1.41 39.37
N TRP A 383 -20.45 2.67 39.59
CA TRP A 383 -20.25 3.73 38.61
C TRP A 383 -18.76 3.90 38.26
N PHE A 384 -17.87 3.70 39.22
CA PHE A 384 -16.42 3.78 39.02
C PHE A 384 -15.91 2.69 38.07
N THR A 385 -16.41 1.46 38.20
CA THR A 385 -16.09 0.37 37.26
C THR A 385 -16.57 0.70 35.84
N MET A 386 -17.77 1.30 35.73
CA MET A 386 -18.29 1.74 34.43
C MET A 386 -17.43 2.87 33.83
N LEU A 387 -16.96 3.80 34.64
CA LEU A 387 -16.07 4.87 34.16
C LEU A 387 -14.74 4.29 33.67
N ILE A 388 -14.12 3.34 34.38
CA ILE A 388 -12.89 2.68 33.93
C ILE A 388 -13.13 1.93 32.64
N VAL A 389 -14.15 1.11 32.54
CA VAL A 389 -14.45 0.29 31.37
C VAL A 389 -14.72 1.17 30.14
N THR A 390 -15.49 2.24 30.28
CA THR A 390 -15.77 3.16 29.17
C THR A 390 -14.53 3.96 28.75
N SER A 391 -13.71 4.42 29.72
CA SER A 391 -12.48 5.17 29.43
C SER A 391 -11.42 4.30 28.74
N VAL A 392 -11.16 3.10 29.31
CA VAL A 392 -10.23 2.13 28.69
C VAL A 392 -10.75 1.66 27.35
N GLY A 393 -12.07 1.39 27.25
CA GLY A 393 -12.71 1.04 25.98
C GLY A 393 -12.54 2.13 24.92
N GLY A 394 -12.71 3.39 25.28
CA GLY A 394 -12.50 4.54 24.40
C GLY A 394 -11.04 4.65 23.93
N LEU A 395 -10.08 4.45 24.82
CA LEU A 395 -8.65 4.42 24.48
C LEU A 395 -8.29 3.26 23.54
N LEU A 396 -8.83 2.07 23.79
CA LEU A 396 -8.62 0.92 22.92
C LEU A 396 -9.26 1.12 21.53
N PHE A 397 -10.42 1.77 21.49
CA PHE A 397 -11.07 2.16 20.25
C PHE A 397 -10.25 3.20 19.47
N LEU A 398 -9.69 4.18 20.15
CA LEU A 398 -8.76 5.15 19.53
C LEU A 398 -7.51 4.45 19.01
N ALA A 399 -6.89 3.57 19.79
CA ALA A 399 -5.75 2.77 19.36
C ALA A 399 -6.06 1.89 18.13
N MET A 400 -7.28 1.37 18.03
CA MET A 400 -7.76 0.67 16.85
C MET A 400 -7.67 1.55 15.60
N PHE A 401 -8.11 2.80 15.64
CA PHE A 401 -8.05 3.69 14.47
C PHE A 401 -6.61 4.06 14.11
N ILE A 402 -5.75 4.27 15.09
CA ILE A 402 -4.33 4.51 14.86
C ILE A 402 -3.69 3.32 14.14
N THR A 403 -3.95 2.10 14.62
CA THR A 403 -3.41 0.89 13.97
C THR A 403 -4.01 0.64 12.59
N PHE A 404 -5.26 1.02 12.33
CA PHE A 404 -5.80 1.09 10.98
C PHE A 404 -5.04 2.07 10.08
N GLY A 405 -4.67 3.24 10.62
CA GLY A 405 -3.82 4.20 9.90
C GLY A 405 -2.50 3.58 9.46
N PHE A 406 -1.85 2.82 10.34
CA PHE A 406 -0.63 2.08 9.99
C PHE A 406 -0.87 1.00 8.92
N ALA A 407 -1.99 0.27 9.00
CA ALA A 407 -2.35 -0.71 7.97
C ALA A 407 -2.51 -0.05 6.58
N VAL A 408 -3.19 1.10 6.53
CA VAL A 408 -3.37 1.89 5.31
C VAL A 408 -2.03 2.40 4.78
N ALA A 409 -1.20 2.98 5.65
CA ALA A 409 0.12 3.49 5.28
C ALA A 409 1.01 2.37 4.70
N GLN A 410 0.99 1.19 5.33
CA GLN A 410 1.73 0.03 4.83
C GLN A 410 1.20 -0.44 3.48
N GLN A 411 -0.11 -0.53 3.29
CA GLN A 411 -0.71 -0.91 2.01
C GLN A 411 -0.34 0.05 0.87
N LEU A 412 -0.37 1.36 1.14
CA LEU A 412 0.04 2.39 0.17
C LEU A 412 1.52 2.27 -0.17
N ASN A 413 2.37 2.00 0.83
CA ASN A 413 3.80 1.80 0.63
C ASN A 413 4.09 0.56 -0.21
N ASP A 414 3.38 -0.55 0.04
CA ASP A 414 3.50 -1.79 -0.76
C ASP A 414 3.08 -1.55 -2.21
N LEU A 415 1.96 -0.85 -2.45
CA LEU A 415 1.50 -0.48 -3.81
C LEU A 415 2.52 0.41 -4.52
N LYS A 416 3.09 1.41 -3.81
CA LYS A 416 4.13 2.28 -4.35
C LYS A 416 5.38 1.50 -4.73
N SER A 417 5.82 0.58 -3.88
CA SER A 417 6.99 -0.25 -4.15
C SER A 417 6.79 -1.17 -5.35
N LEU A 418 5.59 -1.76 -5.51
CA LEU A 418 5.22 -2.56 -6.67
C LEU A 418 5.21 -1.72 -7.96
N ALA A 419 4.65 -0.51 -7.92
CA ALA A 419 4.64 0.39 -9.07
C ALA A 419 6.07 0.78 -9.49
N ILE A 420 6.94 1.10 -8.52
CA ILE A 420 8.36 1.39 -8.78
C ILE A 420 9.06 0.16 -9.38
N GLN A 421 8.84 -1.03 -8.83
CA GLN A 421 9.43 -2.26 -9.38
C GLN A 421 8.95 -2.55 -10.81
N GLN A 422 7.68 -2.33 -11.11
CA GLN A 422 7.16 -2.45 -12.46
C GLN A 422 7.81 -1.43 -13.40
N GLN A 423 7.94 -0.19 -12.97
CA GLN A 423 8.61 0.86 -13.76
C GLN A 423 10.07 0.52 -14.03
N VAL A 424 10.80 0.01 -13.03
CA VAL A 424 12.20 -0.44 -13.20
C VAL A 424 12.26 -1.57 -14.22
N ARG A 425 11.42 -2.62 -14.10
CA ARG A 425 11.39 -3.74 -15.04
C ARG A 425 11.07 -3.29 -16.47
N VAL A 426 10.13 -2.37 -16.63
CA VAL A 426 9.78 -1.80 -17.95
C VAL A 426 10.99 -1.04 -18.51
N THR A 427 11.66 -0.23 -17.70
CA THR A 427 12.86 0.51 -18.10
C THR A 427 14.00 -0.44 -18.50
N GLU A 428 14.27 -1.47 -17.72
CA GLU A 428 15.28 -2.49 -18.03
C GLU A 428 14.95 -3.25 -19.33
N ALA A 429 13.67 -3.53 -19.57
CA ALA A 429 13.23 -4.15 -20.82
C ALA A 429 13.49 -3.24 -22.02
N TYR A 430 13.17 -1.96 -21.93
CA TYR A 430 13.46 -0.98 -23.00
C TYR A 430 14.95 -0.80 -23.27
N GLN A 431 15.80 -0.83 -22.24
CA GLN A 431 17.27 -0.70 -22.38
C GLN A 431 17.89 -1.83 -23.20
N ARG A 432 17.22 -2.96 -23.37
CA ARG A 432 17.66 -4.05 -24.26
C ARG A 432 17.47 -3.72 -25.74
N PHE A 433 16.57 -2.81 -26.06
CA PHE A 433 16.27 -2.41 -27.43
C PHE A 433 16.87 -1.03 -27.78
N VAL A 434 16.98 -0.14 -26.82
CA VAL A 434 17.55 1.20 -27.01
C VAL A 434 18.72 1.39 -26.04
N PRO A 435 19.95 1.48 -26.56
CA PRO A 435 21.12 1.67 -25.72
C PRO A 435 21.06 2.99 -24.93
N PRO A 436 21.30 2.98 -23.60
CA PRO A 436 21.30 4.21 -22.80
C PRO A 436 22.32 5.24 -23.29
N GLN A 437 23.41 4.79 -23.93
CA GLN A 437 24.47 5.63 -24.49
C GLN A 437 23.95 6.53 -25.63
N LEU A 438 22.98 6.06 -26.40
CA LEU A 438 22.32 6.87 -27.43
C LEU A 438 21.50 8.00 -26.77
N VAL A 439 20.67 7.67 -25.77
CA VAL A 439 19.84 8.65 -25.05
C VAL A 439 20.71 9.72 -24.39
N ASN A 440 21.82 9.31 -23.76
CA ASN A 440 22.79 10.21 -23.13
C ASN A 440 23.50 11.08 -24.17
N ALA A 441 23.89 10.54 -25.33
CA ALA A 441 24.53 11.28 -26.42
C ALA A 441 23.61 12.37 -26.99
N LEU A 442 22.30 12.12 -27.04
CA LEU A 442 21.29 13.09 -27.45
C LEU A 442 20.99 14.15 -26.35
N GLY A 443 21.64 14.06 -25.17
CA GLY A 443 21.42 14.99 -24.05
C GLY A 443 20.09 14.82 -23.34
N LYS A 444 19.43 13.67 -23.51
CA LYS A 444 18.12 13.37 -22.90
C LYS A 444 18.31 12.63 -21.58
N LYS A 445 17.37 12.84 -20.64
CA LYS A 445 17.38 12.17 -19.34
C LYS A 445 16.64 10.83 -19.35
N SER A 446 15.68 10.69 -20.24
CA SER A 446 14.82 9.51 -20.39
C SER A 446 14.56 9.22 -21.87
N ILE A 447 14.27 7.95 -22.17
CA ILE A 447 13.77 7.55 -23.49
C ILE A 447 12.45 8.26 -23.85
N LEU A 448 11.66 8.64 -22.85
CA LEU A 448 10.40 9.36 -23.02
C LEU A 448 10.60 10.80 -23.55
N ASP A 449 11.80 11.34 -23.38
CA ASP A 449 12.14 12.71 -23.83
C ASP A 449 12.67 12.71 -25.27
N VAL A 450 12.93 11.53 -25.87
CA VAL A 450 13.47 11.37 -27.22
C VAL A 450 12.35 11.59 -28.23
N GLN A 451 12.61 12.43 -29.22
CA GLN A 451 11.68 12.77 -30.28
C GLN A 451 12.24 12.41 -31.64
N LEU A 452 11.36 12.21 -32.62
CA LEU A 452 11.74 11.98 -34.01
C LEU A 452 12.54 13.19 -34.53
N GLY A 453 13.71 12.91 -35.13
CA GLY A 453 14.61 13.94 -35.65
C GLY A 453 15.60 14.51 -34.63
N ASP A 454 15.58 14.06 -33.37
CA ASP A 454 16.65 14.39 -32.44
C ASP A 454 17.98 13.89 -33.01
N GLN A 455 19.00 14.76 -33.06
CA GLN A 455 20.29 14.43 -33.64
C GLN A 455 21.43 15.20 -32.98
N VAL A 456 22.64 14.60 -33.02
CA VAL A 456 23.87 15.22 -32.53
C VAL A 456 25.06 14.77 -33.37
N GLU A 457 25.96 15.70 -33.74
CA GLU A 457 27.24 15.38 -34.35
C GLU A 457 28.24 14.98 -33.27
N VAL A 458 28.84 13.81 -33.44
CA VAL A 458 29.85 13.28 -32.53
C VAL A 458 31.02 12.68 -33.31
N GLU A 459 32.21 12.66 -32.75
CA GLU A 459 33.33 11.89 -33.24
C GLU A 459 33.46 10.59 -32.45
N ARG A 460 33.40 9.44 -33.16
CA ARG A 460 33.40 8.11 -32.52
C ARG A 460 34.17 7.11 -33.39
N SER A 461 34.57 6.01 -32.76
CA SER A 461 35.05 4.85 -33.48
C SER A 461 33.91 3.86 -33.70
N ILE A 462 33.83 3.35 -34.91
CA ILE A 462 32.80 2.39 -35.36
C ILE A 462 33.51 1.09 -35.66
N LEU A 463 32.95 0.00 -35.14
CA LEU A 463 33.39 -1.35 -35.41
C LEU A 463 32.27 -2.09 -36.14
N PHE A 464 32.62 -2.70 -37.26
CA PHE A 464 31.80 -3.74 -37.92
C PHE A 464 32.52 -5.07 -37.77
N SER A 465 31.77 -6.13 -37.48
CA SER A 465 32.27 -7.51 -37.59
C SER A 465 31.20 -8.40 -38.23
N ASP A 466 31.65 -9.39 -38.99
CA ASP A 466 30.77 -10.36 -39.67
C ASP A 466 31.43 -11.75 -39.72
N ILE A 467 30.61 -12.83 -39.71
CA ILE A 467 31.11 -14.21 -39.82
C ILE A 467 31.40 -14.51 -41.28
N ARG A 468 32.61 -14.96 -41.58
CA ARG A 468 32.99 -15.34 -42.93
C ARG A 468 32.18 -16.53 -43.43
N SER A 469 31.57 -16.36 -44.63
CA SER A 469 30.75 -17.38 -45.30
C SER A 469 29.60 -17.93 -44.46
N PHE A 470 28.98 -17.05 -43.62
CA PHE A 470 27.87 -17.43 -42.78
C PHE A 470 26.70 -18.03 -43.54
N THR A 471 26.37 -17.52 -44.73
CA THR A 471 25.31 -18.05 -45.62
C THR A 471 25.52 -19.53 -45.88
N THR A 472 26.73 -19.93 -46.32
CA THR A 472 27.06 -21.34 -46.57
C THR A 472 27.04 -22.18 -45.29
N LEU A 473 27.44 -21.61 -44.16
CA LEU A 473 27.41 -22.25 -42.86
C LEU A 473 25.96 -22.53 -42.42
N SER A 474 25.07 -21.56 -42.61
CA SER A 474 23.66 -21.64 -42.18
C SER A 474 22.80 -22.52 -43.08
N GLU A 475 23.17 -22.73 -44.34
CA GLU A 475 22.47 -23.63 -45.28
C GLU A 475 22.36 -25.07 -44.74
N ASN A 476 23.30 -25.50 -43.89
CA ASN A 476 23.31 -26.83 -43.27
C ASN A 476 22.60 -26.87 -41.89
N MET A 477 21.95 -25.80 -41.48
CA MET A 477 21.28 -25.66 -40.16
C MET A 477 19.78 -25.47 -40.32
N THR A 478 19.00 -25.98 -39.40
CA THR A 478 17.59 -25.57 -39.28
C THR A 478 17.49 -24.12 -38.84
N PRO A 479 16.38 -23.42 -39.07
CA PRO A 479 16.19 -22.04 -38.61
C PRO A 479 16.42 -21.90 -37.10
N GLN A 480 15.96 -22.88 -36.28
CA GLN A 480 16.16 -22.88 -34.83
C GLN A 480 17.63 -23.04 -34.45
N GLN A 481 18.37 -23.89 -35.18
CA GLN A 481 19.81 -24.08 -34.96
C GLN A 481 20.59 -22.83 -35.36
N THR A 482 20.21 -22.18 -36.46
CA THR A 482 20.80 -20.91 -36.91
C THR A 482 20.61 -19.82 -35.84
N PHE A 483 19.38 -19.65 -35.33
CA PHE A 483 19.12 -18.69 -34.24
C PHE A 483 19.93 -19.01 -32.97
N ALA A 484 19.98 -20.27 -32.55
CA ALA A 484 20.75 -20.68 -31.37
C ALA A 484 22.24 -20.41 -31.55
N PHE A 485 22.79 -20.72 -32.74
CA PHE A 485 24.18 -20.49 -33.09
C PHE A 485 24.54 -18.99 -33.09
N VAL A 486 23.72 -18.16 -33.76
CA VAL A 486 23.94 -16.70 -33.81
C VAL A 486 23.86 -16.10 -32.42
N ASN A 487 22.87 -16.51 -31.61
CA ASN A 487 22.73 -16.00 -30.26
C ASN A 487 23.90 -16.43 -29.33
N ASP A 488 24.44 -17.68 -29.47
CA ASP A 488 25.62 -18.12 -28.74
C ASP A 488 26.86 -17.27 -29.11
N TYR A 489 27.07 -17.03 -30.39
CA TYR A 489 28.14 -16.18 -30.91
C TYR A 489 28.00 -14.72 -30.41
N LEU A 490 26.84 -14.10 -30.65
CA LEU A 490 26.58 -12.72 -30.22
C LEU A 490 26.63 -12.54 -28.70
N GLY A 491 26.22 -13.59 -27.97
CA GLY A 491 26.29 -13.65 -26.49
C GLY A 491 27.73 -13.56 -25.97
N ARG A 492 28.72 -13.97 -26.77
CA ARG A 492 30.16 -13.84 -26.44
C ARG A 492 30.76 -12.53 -26.91
N MET A 493 30.40 -12.07 -28.11
CA MET A 493 30.93 -10.84 -28.67
C MET A 493 30.41 -9.57 -28.00
N GLY A 494 29.13 -9.57 -27.62
CA GLY A 494 28.51 -8.41 -26.98
C GLY A 494 29.16 -7.96 -25.66
N PRO A 495 29.45 -8.85 -24.71
CA PRO A 495 30.19 -8.50 -23.49
C PRO A 495 31.56 -7.88 -23.75
N ILE A 496 32.29 -8.35 -24.78
CA ILE A 496 33.61 -7.80 -25.14
C ILE A 496 33.49 -6.33 -25.58
N VAL A 497 32.51 -6.02 -26.44
CA VAL A 497 32.23 -4.64 -26.84
C VAL A 497 31.96 -3.75 -25.63
N ARG A 498 31.05 -4.22 -24.74
CA ARG A 498 30.65 -3.44 -23.55
C ARG A 498 31.77 -3.26 -22.52
N SER A 499 32.59 -4.27 -22.32
CA SER A 499 33.73 -4.17 -21.37
C SER A 499 34.82 -3.18 -21.80
N HIS A 500 34.85 -2.81 -23.08
CA HIS A 500 35.78 -1.83 -23.64
C HIS A 500 35.09 -0.51 -24.01
N SER A 501 34.13 -0.07 -23.18
CA SER A 501 33.43 1.22 -23.34
C SER A 501 32.69 1.40 -24.68
N GLY A 502 32.37 0.29 -25.35
CA GLY A 502 31.53 0.28 -26.52
C GLY A 502 30.09 -0.06 -26.21
N TYR A 503 29.19 0.24 -27.11
CA TYR A 503 27.83 -0.28 -27.11
C TYR A 503 27.47 -0.76 -28.52
N ILE A 504 26.60 -1.75 -28.56
CA ILE A 504 26.09 -2.30 -29.82
C ILE A 504 24.96 -1.39 -30.29
N ASP A 505 25.12 -0.87 -31.50
CA ASP A 505 24.10 -0.08 -32.17
C ASP A 505 23.01 -1.01 -32.72
N LYS A 506 23.42 -1.99 -33.49
CA LYS A 506 22.52 -3.02 -34.01
C LYS A 506 23.24 -4.33 -34.37
N PHE A 507 22.48 -5.38 -34.42
CA PHE A 507 22.87 -6.65 -35.02
C PHE A 507 22.31 -6.73 -36.46
N MET A 508 23.12 -7.20 -37.39
CA MET A 508 22.75 -7.32 -38.80
C MET A 508 22.89 -8.79 -39.20
N GLY A 509 21.94 -9.62 -38.76
CA GLY A 509 22.07 -11.06 -38.86
C GLY A 509 23.15 -11.59 -37.91
N ASP A 510 24.23 -12.13 -38.45
CA ASP A 510 25.44 -12.52 -37.74
C ASP A 510 26.43 -11.37 -37.53
N GLY A 511 26.20 -10.23 -38.19
CA GLY A 511 27.04 -9.05 -38.07
C GLY A 511 26.77 -8.21 -36.83
N VAL A 512 27.81 -7.56 -36.33
CA VAL A 512 27.76 -6.64 -35.20
C VAL A 512 28.21 -5.26 -35.64
N MET A 513 27.40 -4.25 -35.41
CA MET A 513 27.75 -2.85 -35.47
C MET A 513 27.86 -2.27 -34.08
N ALA A 514 29.03 -1.78 -33.69
CA ALA A 514 29.29 -1.22 -32.38
C ALA A 514 29.96 0.16 -32.45
N LEU A 515 29.64 1.01 -31.47
CA LEU A 515 30.16 2.36 -31.35
C LEU A 515 30.96 2.49 -30.06
N PHE A 516 32.10 3.19 -30.16
CA PHE A 516 32.98 3.44 -29.00
C PHE A 516 33.12 4.94 -28.81
N HIS A 517 32.81 5.38 -27.59
CA HIS A 517 32.70 6.80 -27.29
C HIS A 517 33.91 7.37 -26.56
N ARG A 518 34.81 6.54 -26.06
CA ARG A 518 35.90 6.94 -25.20
C ARG A 518 37.20 7.14 -26.00
N SER A 519 37.65 6.12 -26.74
CA SER A 519 38.86 6.19 -27.53
C SER A 519 38.84 5.23 -28.72
N ALA A 520 39.63 5.51 -29.75
CA ALA A 520 39.86 4.58 -30.84
C ALA A 520 40.58 3.30 -30.38
N SER A 521 41.42 3.39 -29.37
CA SER A 521 42.11 2.25 -28.76
C SER A 521 41.13 1.25 -28.16
N ASP A 522 40.03 1.70 -27.52
CA ASP A 522 39.00 0.80 -26.97
C ASP A 522 38.33 -0.05 -28.08
N ALA A 523 38.08 0.53 -29.23
CA ALA A 523 37.52 -0.18 -30.38
C ALA A 523 38.49 -1.25 -30.94
N VAL A 524 39.77 -0.92 -31.03
CA VAL A 524 40.81 -1.85 -31.52
C VAL A 524 41.08 -2.94 -30.50
N ILE A 525 41.13 -2.64 -29.18
CA ILE A 525 41.23 -3.68 -28.16
C ILE A 525 40.05 -4.62 -28.18
N ALA A 526 38.82 -4.09 -28.33
CA ALA A 526 37.65 -4.92 -28.49
C ALA A 526 37.75 -5.83 -29.73
N ALA A 527 38.17 -5.32 -30.89
CA ALA A 527 38.38 -6.09 -32.11
C ALA A 527 39.39 -7.25 -31.90
N VAL A 528 40.54 -6.96 -31.28
CA VAL A 528 41.57 -7.97 -30.91
C VAL A 528 40.99 -9.03 -29.96
N LYS A 529 40.27 -8.59 -28.91
CA LYS A 529 39.67 -9.52 -27.97
C LYS A 529 38.56 -10.38 -28.56
N MET A 530 37.80 -9.86 -29.56
CA MET A 530 36.82 -10.66 -30.29
C MET A 530 37.52 -11.77 -31.11
N GLN A 531 38.65 -11.52 -31.71
CA GLN A 531 39.45 -12.53 -32.43
C GLN A 531 40.00 -13.58 -31.43
N HIS A 532 40.54 -13.18 -30.33
CA HIS A 532 41.04 -14.10 -29.30
C HIS A 532 39.94 -14.96 -28.71
N GLU A 533 38.77 -14.39 -28.38
CA GLU A 533 37.61 -15.15 -27.90
C GLU A 533 37.16 -16.19 -28.95
N LEU A 534 37.28 -15.83 -30.26
CA LEU A 534 36.94 -16.73 -31.33
C LEU A 534 37.88 -17.92 -31.44
N ILE A 535 39.18 -17.73 -31.17
CA ILE A 535 40.16 -18.83 -31.12
C ILE A 535 39.71 -19.85 -30.06
N GLU A 536 39.34 -19.37 -28.87
CA GLU A 536 38.87 -20.23 -27.79
C GLU A 536 37.50 -20.86 -28.11
N TYR A 537 36.59 -20.10 -28.70
CA TYR A 537 35.28 -20.60 -29.18
C TYR A 537 35.45 -21.78 -30.16
N ASN A 538 36.35 -21.63 -31.12
CA ASN A 538 36.66 -22.68 -32.09
C ASN A 538 37.34 -23.89 -31.45
N ARG A 539 38.25 -23.69 -30.51
CA ARG A 539 38.92 -24.75 -29.77
C ARG A 539 37.91 -25.65 -29.02
N VAL A 540 36.96 -25.01 -28.32
CA VAL A 540 35.88 -25.71 -27.61
C VAL A 540 34.91 -26.32 -28.60
N GLY A 541 34.58 -25.63 -29.67
CA GLY A 541 33.64 -26.08 -30.74
C GLY A 541 34.09 -27.31 -31.45
N THR A 542 35.38 -27.43 -31.76
CA THR A 542 35.96 -28.59 -32.44
C THR A 542 35.77 -29.87 -31.60
N ASN A 543 35.89 -29.79 -30.30
CA ASN A 543 35.68 -30.92 -29.37
C ASN A 543 34.27 -31.49 -29.37
N ILE A 544 33.28 -30.68 -29.81
CA ILE A 544 31.84 -31.05 -29.81
C ILE A 544 31.25 -31.05 -31.22
N GLY A 545 32.14 -31.11 -32.26
CA GLY A 545 31.72 -31.21 -33.67
C GLY A 545 31.10 -29.94 -34.25
N ARG A 546 31.35 -28.77 -33.67
CA ARG A 546 30.91 -27.49 -34.25
C ARG A 546 31.82 -27.09 -35.40
N PRO A 547 31.28 -26.42 -36.44
CA PRO A 547 32.09 -25.87 -37.52
C PRO A 547 32.99 -24.74 -37.01
N LEU A 548 34.22 -24.67 -37.55
CA LEU A 548 35.13 -23.56 -37.33
C LEU A 548 34.55 -22.28 -37.96
N ILE A 549 34.61 -21.20 -37.22
CA ILE A 549 34.18 -19.88 -37.70
C ILE A 549 35.33 -18.88 -37.65
N HIS A 550 35.32 -17.98 -38.62
CA HIS A 550 36.20 -16.83 -38.67
C HIS A 550 35.40 -15.56 -38.83
N ILE A 551 35.87 -14.48 -38.25
CA ILE A 551 35.24 -13.17 -38.39
C ILE A 551 36.20 -12.20 -39.06
N GLY A 552 35.63 -11.25 -39.82
CA GLY A 552 36.31 -10.04 -40.23
C GLY A 552 35.91 -8.88 -39.34
N VAL A 553 36.86 -8.05 -38.97
CA VAL A 553 36.55 -6.83 -38.16
C VAL A 553 37.14 -5.60 -38.87
N GLY A 554 36.29 -4.61 -39.15
CA GLY A 554 36.68 -3.31 -39.70
C GLY A 554 36.42 -2.20 -38.65
N VAL A 555 37.44 -1.39 -38.40
CA VAL A 555 37.32 -0.25 -37.46
C VAL A 555 37.66 1.06 -38.14
N ASN A 556 36.79 2.05 -38.01
CA ASN A 556 37.04 3.41 -38.50
C ASN A 556 36.65 4.44 -37.47
N THR A 557 37.39 5.52 -37.38
CA THR A 557 37.16 6.66 -36.50
C THR A 557 36.82 7.90 -37.32
N GLY A 558 35.79 8.62 -36.94
CA GLY A 558 35.41 9.85 -37.63
C GLY A 558 34.10 10.47 -37.10
N LYS A 559 33.77 11.61 -37.71
CA LYS A 559 32.53 12.34 -37.40
C LYS A 559 31.31 11.62 -37.94
N MET A 560 30.23 11.62 -37.16
CA MET A 560 28.97 11.01 -37.50
C MET A 560 27.80 11.72 -36.85
N MET A 561 26.63 11.60 -37.50
CA MET A 561 25.36 12.03 -36.89
C MET A 561 24.71 10.84 -36.19
N LEU A 562 24.56 10.97 -34.89
CA LEU A 562 23.72 10.10 -34.08
C LEU A 562 22.33 10.72 -33.97
N GLY A 563 21.28 9.96 -34.14
CA GLY A 563 19.92 10.52 -34.06
C GLY A 563 18.84 9.48 -34.16
N THR A 564 17.60 9.95 -34.14
CA THR A 564 16.39 9.15 -34.31
C THR A 564 15.86 9.30 -35.72
N LEU A 565 15.65 8.19 -36.39
CA LEU A 565 15.09 8.08 -37.73
C LEU A 565 13.79 7.27 -37.68
N GLY A 566 12.93 7.53 -38.65
CA GLY A 566 11.70 6.77 -38.85
C GLY A 566 10.47 7.65 -38.95
N GLU A 567 9.38 7.21 -38.39
CA GLU A 567 8.09 7.88 -38.40
C GLU A 567 7.50 7.93 -36.97
N ALA A 568 6.32 8.55 -36.83
CA ALA A 568 5.69 8.76 -35.51
C ALA A 568 5.42 7.46 -34.72
N ASP A 569 5.06 6.39 -35.43
CA ASP A 569 4.72 5.10 -34.82
C ASP A 569 5.91 4.16 -34.72
N ARG A 570 7.02 4.43 -35.42
CA ARG A 570 8.23 3.63 -35.39
C ARG A 570 9.49 4.49 -35.57
N MET A 571 10.17 4.68 -34.47
CA MET A 571 11.47 5.35 -34.41
C MET A 571 12.59 4.35 -34.13
N GLU A 572 13.73 4.54 -34.76
CA GLU A 572 14.94 3.76 -34.51
C GLU A 572 16.13 4.71 -34.30
N GLY A 573 16.91 4.40 -33.24
CA GLY A 573 18.20 5.07 -33.09
C GLY A 573 19.15 4.65 -34.19
N SER A 574 19.78 5.59 -34.85
CA SER A 574 20.66 5.27 -35.97
C SER A 574 21.81 6.25 -36.11
N VAL A 575 22.80 5.80 -36.85
CA VAL A 575 24.02 6.55 -37.13
C VAL A 575 24.14 6.73 -38.67
N ILE A 576 24.34 7.97 -39.06
CA ILE A 576 24.56 8.29 -40.46
C ILE A 576 25.90 8.98 -40.62
N SER A 577 26.80 8.41 -41.44
CA SER A 577 28.07 9.02 -41.82
C SER A 577 28.80 8.23 -42.87
N ASP A 578 29.64 8.91 -43.65
CA ASP A 578 30.66 8.25 -44.47
C ASP A 578 31.63 7.39 -43.68
N ALA A 579 31.86 7.77 -42.37
CA ALA A 579 32.71 7.00 -41.47
C ALA A 579 32.11 5.60 -41.17
N VAL A 580 30.79 5.48 -41.07
CA VAL A 580 30.07 4.20 -40.92
C VAL A 580 30.28 3.31 -42.13
N ASN A 581 30.07 3.89 -43.34
CA ASN A 581 30.25 3.16 -44.60
C ASN A 581 31.70 2.69 -44.81
N LEU A 582 32.67 3.47 -44.35
CA LEU A 582 34.09 3.09 -44.42
C LEU A 582 34.40 1.90 -43.51
N ALA A 583 33.90 1.91 -42.26
CA ALA A 583 34.10 0.80 -41.34
C ALA A 583 33.51 -0.52 -41.86
N ALA A 584 32.30 -0.47 -42.42
CA ALA A 584 31.67 -1.63 -43.06
C ALA A 584 32.47 -2.16 -44.24
N ARG A 585 33.07 -1.26 -45.05
CA ARG A 585 33.93 -1.67 -46.16
C ARG A 585 35.25 -2.26 -45.68
N LEU A 586 35.85 -1.72 -44.61
CA LEU A 586 37.06 -2.30 -44.03
C LEU A 586 36.79 -3.73 -43.55
N GLU A 587 35.62 -3.97 -42.91
CA GLU A 587 35.23 -5.33 -42.58
C GLU A 587 35.21 -6.22 -43.83
N GLY A 588 34.47 -5.83 -44.88
CA GLY A 588 34.42 -6.63 -46.14
C GLY A 588 35.79 -6.86 -46.78
N LEU A 589 36.74 -5.90 -46.69
CA LEU A 589 38.09 -6.05 -47.19
C LEU A 589 38.93 -7.07 -46.40
N THR A 590 38.58 -7.38 -45.17
CA THR A 590 39.28 -8.42 -44.38
C THR A 590 39.31 -9.77 -45.09
N LYS A 591 38.27 -10.06 -45.90
CA LYS A 591 38.18 -11.29 -46.69
C LYS A 591 39.20 -11.29 -47.81
N LEU A 592 39.40 -10.15 -48.51
CA LEU A 592 40.34 -10.01 -49.57
C LEU A 592 41.80 -10.15 -49.10
N TYR A 593 42.11 -9.46 -47.99
CA TYR A 593 43.44 -9.44 -47.42
C TYR A 593 43.71 -10.65 -46.48
N GLN A 594 42.72 -11.46 -46.24
CA GLN A 594 42.78 -12.63 -45.35
C GLN A 594 43.29 -12.24 -43.93
N THR A 595 42.81 -11.11 -43.43
CA THR A 595 43.22 -10.56 -42.11
C THR A 595 42.05 -10.60 -41.13
N GLY A 596 42.32 -10.68 -39.82
CA GLY A 596 41.30 -10.65 -38.77
C GLY A 596 40.75 -9.26 -38.52
N VAL A 597 41.61 -8.22 -38.48
CA VAL A 597 41.24 -6.84 -38.14
C VAL A 597 41.90 -5.84 -39.08
N LEU A 598 41.06 -5.00 -39.69
CA LEU A 598 41.47 -3.87 -40.48
C LEU A 598 41.03 -2.55 -39.89
N ILE A 599 41.91 -1.55 -39.88
CA ILE A 599 41.58 -0.20 -39.43
C ILE A 599 41.93 0.85 -40.48
N SER A 600 41.23 1.98 -40.45
CA SER A 600 41.57 3.14 -41.30
C SER A 600 42.79 3.90 -40.81
N GLY A 601 43.36 4.74 -41.69
CA GLY A 601 44.40 5.68 -41.34
C GLY A 601 43.99 6.67 -40.25
N GLU A 602 42.73 7.12 -40.26
CA GLU A 602 42.18 8.00 -39.19
C GLU A 602 42.15 7.28 -37.86
N THR A 603 41.75 6.01 -37.82
CA THR A 603 41.83 5.21 -36.60
C THR A 603 43.26 5.03 -36.15
N TYR A 604 44.17 4.67 -37.04
CA TYR A 604 45.60 4.51 -36.73
C TYR A 604 46.25 5.78 -36.13
N LEU A 605 45.88 6.94 -36.66
CA LEU A 605 46.37 8.25 -36.13
C LEU A 605 45.82 8.55 -34.74
N ALA A 606 44.62 8.05 -34.41
CA ALA A 606 43.96 8.22 -33.13
C ALA A 606 44.38 7.17 -32.09
N LEU A 607 45.20 6.15 -32.48
CA LEU A 607 45.70 5.13 -31.56
C LEU A 607 46.90 5.61 -30.74
N ASN A 608 47.07 5.05 -29.55
CA ASN A 608 48.36 5.03 -28.89
C ASN A 608 49.27 3.99 -29.59
N LYS A 609 50.16 4.45 -30.45
CA LYS A 609 50.98 3.65 -31.37
C LYS A 609 51.90 2.65 -30.65
N GLU A 610 52.25 2.91 -29.40
CA GLU A 610 53.14 2.04 -28.62
C GLU A 610 52.41 0.78 -28.12
N THR A 611 51.10 0.77 -28.19
CA THR A 611 50.25 -0.31 -27.62
C THR A 611 49.92 -1.39 -28.62
N PHE A 612 50.00 -1.08 -29.92
CA PHE A 612 49.51 -1.97 -30.99
C PHE A 612 50.57 -2.22 -32.05
N ASN A 613 50.66 -3.46 -32.48
CA ASN A 613 51.46 -3.88 -33.63
C ASN A 613 50.61 -3.76 -34.91
N ALA A 614 50.79 -2.66 -35.64
CA ALA A 614 50.04 -2.40 -36.87
C ALA A 614 50.99 -2.33 -38.06
N ARG A 615 50.59 -2.87 -39.23
CA ARG A 615 51.31 -2.67 -40.49
C ARG A 615 50.39 -2.03 -41.55
N LEU A 616 50.96 -1.08 -42.28
CA LEU A 616 50.26 -0.52 -43.46
C LEU A 616 50.20 -1.57 -44.54
N ILE A 617 49.00 -1.92 -45.02
CA ILE A 617 48.88 -2.99 -45.99
C ILE A 617 48.42 -2.52 -47.35
N ASP A 618 47.72 -1.40 -47.45
CA ASP A 618 47.32 -0.90 -48.77
C ASP A 618 46.83 0.57 -48.73
N ARG A 619 46.67 1.13 -49.92
CA ARG A 619 46.01 2.39 -50.15
C ARG A 619 44.81 2.14 -51.07
N VAL A 620 43.61 2.26 -50.57
CA VAL A 620 42.37 1.81 -51.23
C VAL A 620 41.52 3.00 -51.63
N ALA A 621 41.09 3.03 -52.90
CA ALA A 621 40.09 3.98 -53.35
C ALA A 621 38.70 3.44 -52.96
N VAL A 622 38.04 4.19 -52.09
CA VAL A 622 36.71 3.84 -51.59
C VAL A 622 35.68 4.46 -52.57
N LYS A 623 34.76 3.64 -53.10
CA LYS A 623 33.71 4.09 -54.01
C LYS A 623 32.97 5.32 -53.46
N GLY A 624 32.97 6.43 -54.19
CA GLY A 624 32.35 7.70 -53.77
C GLY A 624 33.29 8.68 -53.03
N LYS A 625 34.57 8.32 -52.76
CA LYS A 625 35.58 9.26 -52.25
C LYS A 625 36.62 9.54 -53.32
N GLN A 626 36.99 10.82 -53.48
CA GLN A 626 38.08 11.22 -54.36
C GLN A 626 39.47 10.90 -53.79
N LYS A 627 39.55 10.76 -52.48
CA LYS A 627 40.83 10.48 -51.77
C LYS A 627 40.91 9.00 -51.39
N SER A 628 42.06 8.37 -51.70
CA SER A 628 42.38 7.02 -51.22
C SER A 628 42.55 7.02 -49.68
N VAL A 629 42.17 5.91 -49.04
CA VAL A 629 42.29 5.68 -47.62
C VAL A 629 43.44 4.69 -47.36
N MET A 630 44.35 5.02 -46.46
CA MET A 630 45.32 4.06 -45.95
C MET A 630 44.65 3.06 -45.04
N ILE A 631 44.94 1.79 -45.21
CA ILE A 631 44.42 0.72 -44.38
C ILE A 631 45.54 -0.03 -43.70
N TYR A 632 45.32 -0.32 -42.42
CA TYR A 632 46.29 -1.00 -41.57
C TYR A 632 45.71 -2.30 -41.05
N GLU A 633 46.52 -3.34 -41.01
CA GLU A 633 46.24 -4.59 -40.31
C GLU A 633 46.75 -4.47 -38.85
N ILE A 634 45.94 -5.01 -37.89
CA ILE A 634 46.36 -5.13 -36.50
C ILE A 634 46.83 -6.58 -36.26
N LEU A 635 48.17 -6.72 -36.08
CA LEU A 635 48.79 -8.03 -35.92
C LEU A 635 48.49 -8.68 -34.57
N ASP A 636 48.16 -7.88 -33.58
CA ASP A 636 47.75 -8.38 -32.26
C ASP A 636 46.49 -9.24 -32.27
N ALA A 637 45.74 -9.21 -33.36
CA ALA A 637 44.54 -10.02 -33.56
C ALA A 637 44.89 -11.46 -34.03
N ASP A 638 46.07 -11.71 -34.50
CA ASP A 638 46.54 -13.02 -34.97
C ASP A 638 46.94 -13.93 -33.79
N PRO A 639 46.91 -15.27 -34.00
CA PRO A 639 47.60 -16.18 -33.09
C PRO A 639 49.09 -15.83 -32.89
N ASP A 640 49.62 -16.08 -31.68
CA ASP A 640 50.95 -15.68 -31.33
C ASP A 640 52.06 -16.12 -32.31
N GLU A 641 51.95 -17.34 -32.86
CA GLU A 641 52.90 -17.91 -33.83
C GLU A 641 52.90 -17.09 -35.14
N ILE A 642 51.70 -16.79 -35.68
CA ILE A 642 51.55 -16.03 -36.91
C ILE A 642 51.99 -14.59 -36.70
N ARG A 643 51.62 -14.00 -35.55
CA ARG A 643 52.00 -12.63 -35.17
C ARG A 643 53.51 -12.46 -35.15
N MET A 644 54.24 -13.38 -34.49
CA MET A 644 55.70 -13.33 -34.40
C MET A 644 56.35 -13.44 -35.78
N LEU A 645 55.88 -14.28 -36.66
CA LEU A 645 56.34 -14.39 -38.04
C LEU A 645 56.12 -13.09 -38.81
N LYS A 646 54.92 -12.51 -38.77
CA LYS A 646 54.60 -11.25 -39.42
C LYS A 646 55.42 -10.07 -38.86
N GLN A 647 55.70 -10.04 -37.55
CA GLN A 647 56.57 -9.03 -36.94
C GLN A 647 58.02 -9.19 -37.38
N ARG A 648 58.55 -10.38 -37.46
CA ARG A 648 59.87 -10.68 -37.98
C ARG A 648 60.04 -10.16 -39.41
N ASP A 649 59.03 -10.40 -40.26
CA ASP A 649 59.12 -10.08 -41.66
C ASP A 649 58.60 -8.66 -42.01
N LEU A 650 58.23 -7.86 -40.96
CA LEU A 650 57.61 -6.54 -41.13
C LEU A 650 58.49 -5.56 -41.97
N GLN A 651 59.83 -5.57 -41.75
CA GLN A 651 60.72 -4.69 -42.48
C GLN A 651 60.77 -5.10 -43.97
N ILE A 652 60.85 -6.40 -44.26
CA ILE A 652 60.85 -6.93 -45.60
C ILE A 652 59.53 -6.64 -46.32
N PHE A 653 58.42 -6.77 -45.58
CA PHE A 653 57.08 -6.45 -46.12
C PHE A 653 56.99 -4.96 -46.50
N ASN A 654 57.42 -4.05 -45.59
CA ASN A 654 57.37 -2.61 -45.84
C ASN A 654 58.21 -2.23 -47.07
N GLU A 655 59.41 -2.80 -47.20
CA GLU A 655 60.26 -2.60 -48.39
C GLU A 655 59.59 -3.13 -49.66
N GLY A 656 59.03 -4.35 -49.61
CA GLY A 656 58.29 -4.94 -50.73
C GLY A 656 57.08 -4.08 -51.12
N PHE A 657 56.35 -3.53 -50.14
CA PHE A 657 55.21 -2.65 -50.36
C PHE A 657 55.62 -1.33 -51.01
N GLU A 658 56.72 -0.68 -50.57
CA GLU A 658 57.26 0.51 -51.18
C GLU A 658 57.73 0.27 -52.62
N LEU A 659 58.41 -0.85 -52.87
CA LEU A 659 58.81 -1.26 -54.22
C LEU A 659 57.60 -1.52 -55.13
N TYR A 660 56.54 -2.11 -54.60
CA TYR A 660 55.27 -2.27 -55.34
C TYR A 660 54.67 -0.94 -55.69
N GLN A 661 54.62 0.00 -54.74
CA GLN A 661 54.08 1.35 -54.92
C GLN A 661 54.94 2.16 -55.98
N THR A 662 56.24 1.99 -55.97
CA THR A 662 57.14 2.65 -56.88
C THR A 662 57.37 1.88 -58.20
N GLN A 663 56.52 0.89 -58.53
CA GLN A 663 56.49 0.10 -59.75
C GLN A 663 57.74 -0.82 -59.97
N ASN A 664 58.53 -1.05 -58.89
CA ASN A 664 59.61 -2.03 -58.99
C ASN A 664 59.09 -3.46 -58.73
N ILE A 665 58.18 -3.90 -59.60
CA ILE A 665 57.39 -5.12 -59.40
C ILE A 665 58.24 -6.38 -59.32
N LYS A 666 59.38 -6.47 -60.04
CA LYS A 666 60.24 -7.67 -59.97
C LYS A 666 60.89 -7.82 -58.61
N LYS A 667 61.42 -6.75 -58.02
CA LYS A 667 61.97 -6.81 -56.67
C LYS A 667 60.90 -7.03 -55.62
N ALA A 668 59.75 -6.33 -55.75
CA ALA A 668 58.62 -6.53 -54.84
C ALA A 668 58.18 -8.01 -54.85
N HIS A 669 58.07 -8.64 -56.04
CA HIS A 669 57.73 -10.05 -56.16
C HIS A 669 58.67 -10.95 -55.35
N SER A 670 60.00 -10.78 -55.50
CA SER A 670 60.97 -11.60 -54.78
C SER A 670 60.85 -11.47 -53.29
N LEU A 671 60.66 -10.23 -52.76
CA LEU A 671 60.49 -10.02 -51.30
C LEU A 671 59.20 -10.67 -50.76
N PHE A 672 58.09 -10.57 -51.49
CA PHE A 672 56.86 -11.23 -51.07
C PHE A 672 56.92 -12.76 -51.23
N GLU A 673 57.68 -13.29 -52.20
CA GLU A 673 57.94 -14.73 -52.33
C GLU A 673 58.72 -15.26 -51.14
N ASP A 674 59.77 -14.51 -50.69
CA ASP A 674 60.53 -14.86 -49.48
C ASP A 674 59.65 -14.87 -48.22
N ILE A 675 58.79 -13.87 -48.05
CA ILE A 675 57.87 -13.83 -46.92
C ILE A 675 56.89 -15.03 -46.97
N VAL A 676 56.29 -15.30 -48.12
CA VAL A 676 55.29 -16.41 -48.23
C VAL A 676 55.97 -17.77 -48.06
N ALA A 677 57.22 -17.93 -48.51
CA ALA A 677 57.99 -19.18 -48.29
C ALA A 677 58.24 -19.43 -46.79
N ASN A 678 58.46 -18.35 -45.98
CA ASN A 678 58.75 -18.43 -44.55
C ASN A 678 57.48 -18.40 -43.70
N ASN A 679 56.38 -17.77 -44.20
CA ASN A 679 55.08 -17.63 -43.52
C ASN A 679 53.99 -17.86 -44.52
N PRO A 680 53.60 -19.08 -44.82
CA PRO A 680 52.50 -19.40 -45.73
C PRO A 680 51.12 -18.91 -45.27
N GLU A 681 50.99 -18.51 -44.00
CA GLU A 681 49.73 -18.00 -43.46
C GLU A 681 49.56 -16.46 -43.61
N ASP A 682 50.60 -15.76 -44.12
CA ASP A 682 50.46 -14.32 -44.41
C ASP A 682 49.64 -14.05 -45.65
N GLY A 683 48.31 -13.87 -45.48
CA GLY A 683 47.38 -13.63 -46.57
C GLY A 683 47.65 -12.35 -47.36
N VAL A 684 48.18 -11.30 -46.68
CA VAL A 684 48.51 -10.03 -47.33
C VAL A 684 49.75 -10.19 -48.25
N ALA A 685 50.79 -10.87 -47.74
CA ALA A 685 51.97 -11.15 -48.56
C ALA A 685 51.63 -12.02 -49.77
N LYS A 686 50.78 -13.06 -49.62
CA LYS A 686 50.28 -13.87 -50.76
C LYS A 686 49.56 -13.02 -51.76
N LEU A 687 48.68 -12.12 -51.34
CA LEU A 687 47.94 -11.23 -52.23
C LEU A 687 48.86 -10.34 -53.05
N TYR A 688 49.92 -9.80 -52.42
CA TYR A 688 50.87 -9.00 -53.15
C TYR A 688 51.78 -9.83 -54.11
N LEU A 689 52.14 -11.03 -53.71
CA LEU A 689 52.81 -11.99 -54.57
C LEU A 689 52.02 -12.25 -55.83
N ASP A 690 50.72 -12.58 -55.69
CA ASP A 690 49.79 -12.83 -56.80
C ASP A 690 49.56 -11.57 -57.66
N ARG A 691 49.47 -10.39 -57.04
CA ARG A 691 49.36 -9.11 -57.76
C ARG A 691 50.61 -8.84 -58.61
N CYS A 692 51.82 -9.01 -58.04
CA CYS A 692 53.08 -8.85 -58.69
C CYS A 692 53.22 -9.86 -59.87
N ALA A 693 52.88 -11.14 -59.67
CA ALA A 693 52.91 -12.18 -60.68
C ALA A 693 52.02 -11.83 -61.90
N LYS A 694 50.79 -11.40 -61.60
CA LYS A 694 49.85 -10.94 -62.65
C LYS A 694 50.39 -9.76 -63.46
N LEU A 695 50.89 -8.75 -62.74
CA LEU A 695 51.47 -7.57 -63.42
C LEU A 695 52.70 -7.93 -64.29
N LEU A 696 53.50 -8.84 -63.81
CA LEU A 696 54.68 -9.34 -64.62
C LEU A 696 54.23 -10.10 -65.85
N GLN A 697 53.12 -10.83 -65.84
CA GLN A 697 52.57 -11.58 -66.96
C GLN A 697 51.81 -10.71 -68.01
N THR A 698 50.96 -9.81 -67.48
CA THR A 698 50.04 -9.01 -68.30
C THR A 698 50.68 -7.69 -68.78
N GLY A 699 51.80 -7.27 -68.20
CA GLY A 699 52.35 -5.93 -68.31
C GLY A 699 51.52 -4.91 -67.55
N TRP A 700 52.14 -3.75 -67.21
CA TRP A 700 51.38 -2.64 -66.61
C TRP A 700 51.68 -1.35 -67.40
N ASN A 701 50.66 -0.47 -67.41
CA ASN A 701 50.88 0.86 -67.96
C ASN A 701 51.31 1.81 -66.86
N SER A 702 52.60 2.24 -66.89
CA SER A 702 53.17 3.11 -65.84
C SER A 702 52.55 4.50 -65.75
N GLU A 703 51.92 4.98 -66.82
CA GLU A 703 51.25 6.29 -66.87
C GLU A 703 49.92 6.33 -66.12
N ILE A 704 49.29 5.18 -65.82
CA ILE A 704 47.98 5.06 -65.19
C ILE A 704 48.12 4.58 -63.76
N TRP A 705 49.29 4.13 -63.31
CA TRP A 705 49.52 3.57 -61.98
C TRP A 705 49.69 4.66 -60.94
N ASP A 706 48.72 4.78 -60.01
CA ASP A 706 48.73 5.71 -58.92
C ASP A 706 48.98 5.01 -57.55
N GLY A 707 49.32 3.73 -57.52
CA GLY A 707 49.53 2.93 -56.34
C GLY A 707 48.27 2.66 -55.50
N VAL A 708 47.12 2.98 -56.00
CA VAL A 708 45.84 2.87 -55.29
C VAL A 708 45.06 1.64 -55.78
N TYR A 709 44.75 0.76 -54.87
CA TYR A 709 43.88 -0.40 -55.22
C TYR A 709 42.43 0.04 -55.32
N ARG A 710 41.82 -0.37 -56.43
CA ARG A 710 40.38 -0.12 -56.72
C ARG A 710 39.65 -1.44 -56.75
N PRO A 711 39.10 -1.91 -55.62
CA PRO A 711 38.38 -3.18 -55.59
C PRO A 711 37.16 -3.13 -56.49
N GLN A 712 37.04 -4.11 -57.37
CA GLN A 712 35.82 -4.37 -58.14
C GLN A 712 34.84 -5.15 -57.26
N VAL A 713 34.38 -4.54 -56.16
CA VAL A 713 33.34 -5.15 -55.33
C VAL A 713 32.02 -4.53 -55.72
N LYS A 714 31.06 -5.43 -56.10
CA LYS A 714 29.67 -5.09 -56.32
C LYS A 714 28.97 -4.62 -55.05
#